data_1d8b641c973282f7e27e20da0ec6a0a7
#
_entry.id   1d8b641c973282f7e27e20da0ec6a0a7
#
_cell.length_a   1.000
_cell.length_b   1.000
_cell.length_c   1.000
_cell.angle_alpha   90.00
_cell.angle_beta   90.00
_cell.angle_gamma   90.00
#
_symmetry.space_group_name_H-M   'P 1'
#
loop_
_entity.id
_entity.type
_entity.pdbx_description
1 polymer ?
#
loop_
_entity_poly.entity_id
_entity_poly.type
_entity_poly.pdbx_seq_one_letter_code
_entity_poly.pdbx_strand_id
1 'polypeptide(L)'
;MENRASREPEAGEVLPQHKFDCRPLEAYLSLHLPGFGAEPEAKLTIAQYRSGQSNPTFYLQKGSQEYVLRKKPPGSLLPKAHKIDREFKVQKALFSIGFPVPKPLLYCSDASVIGTEFYVMEHVQGRIFRDITIPGVSPAERSAIYVAIIETLAQLHSLNINSLQLEGYGISAGYCKRQVRNPHTELFSSRNTALNKLKIPMEIKGTQSRVIAVLDWELSTIGHPLSDLAHLSLFYVWPRTLPILNQGYFQENIGIPSMEELISIYCHCRGINSILPNWNFFLALECFKMAGIAQGIYSRYLLGNSASENSSQFANFVQPLAETGLQLSKRTFRTTLSQIDTTRELFVQTRRGQEILTRVKHFMKQYILPAEKEVIEFYVQKENSVDKWKKPPIIDKLKEMAKAEGLWNLFLPAVSGLSQVDYALIAEETGKCFFAPDVFNCQAPDTGNMELLHLYGDEKQKQQWLEPLLQGSITSCFCMTEPDVASSDATNIECSIQRDGDSYVVNGKKWWSSGAGNPKCKIAIVMGKTKNATAPRHKQHSMILVPINTPGVEIIRPLSVFGYMDHLHGGHFEIHFNQVRVPASNLILGEGRGFEIAQGRLGPGRIHHCMRTVGLAERALQIMCERATQRVAFKKKLHSHEVVAHWIAESRIAIEEIRLLTLKAAHTIDTLGNTGAIKQIAMIKVAAPRAVCKIIDRAIQVCGGAGVSQDYPLANMYALTRTLRLADGPDEVHLSAIAKLELADQARSLRAKV
;
A
#
# COMPACT_ATOMS: atom_id res chain seq x y z
N MET A 1 20.94 -38.89 14.99
CA MET A 1 21.93 -37.82 15.27
C MET A 1 21.15 -36.54 15.36
N GLU A 2 20.78 -36.16 16.56
CA GLU A 2 19.96 -35.00 16.86
C GLU A 2 20.74 -33.71 16.58
N ASN A 3 20.14 -32.85 15.76
CA ASN A 3 20.62 -31.49 15.51
C ASN A 3 20.58 -30.69 16.81
N ARG A 4 21.72 -30.52 17.47
CA ARG A 4 21.91 -29.50 18.51
C ARG A 4 21.82 -28.13 17.83
N ALA A 5 20.61 -27.54 17.83
CA ALA A 5 20.42 -26.10 17.57
C ALA A 5 21.37 -25.33 18.53
N SER A 6 22.15 -24.42 17.97
CA SER A 6 23.12 -23.60 18.68
C SER A 6 22.41 -22.84 19.80
N ARG A 7 22.70 -23.25 21.03
CA ARG A 7 22.38 -22.49 22.25
C ARG A 7 23.00 -21.10 22.14
N GLU A 8 22.32 -20.08 22.69
CA GLU A 8 22.79 -18.70 22.81
C GLU A 8 24.30 -18.61 23.16
N PRO A 9 24.99 -17.52 22.74
CA PRO A 9 26.38 -17.31 23.14
C PRO A 9 26.42 -17.26 24.66
N GLU A 10 27.05 -18.25 25.21
CA GLU A 10 27.11 -18.64 26.60
C GLU A 10 27.35 -17.46 27.54
N ALA A 11 26.43 -17.27 28.47
CA ALA A 11 26.72 -16.48 29.64
C ALA A 11 27.88 -17.17 30.35
N GLY A 12 29.01 -16.49 30.49
CA GLY A 12 30.22 -16.99 31.12
C GLY A 12 30.33 -16.57 32.59
N GLU A 13 31.47 -16.86 33.21
CA GLU A 13 31.76 -16.38 34.55
C GLU A 13 31.66 -14.86 34.66
N VAL A 14 31.18 -14.38 35.80
CA VAL A 14 31.07 -12.94 36.10
C VAL A 14 32.47 -12.31 36.13
N LEU A 15 32.65 -11.27 35.33
CA LEU A 15 33.94 -10.55 35.28
C LEU A 15 34.30 -9.95 36.61
N PRO A 16 35.61 -9.94 37.02
CA PRO A 16 36.05 -9.51 38.34
C PRO A 16 35.50 -8.11 38.73
N GLN A 17 35.50 -7.16 37.82
CA GLN A 17 35.00 -5.78 38.03
C GLN A 17 33.48 -5.68 38.15
N HIS A 18 32.74 -6.72 37.85
CA HIS A 18 31.27 -6.76 37.89
C HIS A 18 30.73 -7.67 38.99
N LYS A 19 31.62 -8.35 39.75
CA LYS A 19 31.25 -9.21 40.89
C LYS A 19 30.54 -8.41 41.97
N PHE A 20 29.56 -9.04 42.59
CA PHE A 20 28.82 -8.54 43.77
C PHE A 20 28.41 -9.71 44.64
N ASP A 21 28.06 -9.46 45.92
CA ASP A 21 27.54 -10.51 46.83
C ASP A 21 26.14 -10.94 46.38
N CYS A 22 25.96 -12.23 46.13
CA CYS A 22 24.70 -12.79 45.66
C CYS A 22 23.66 -12.97 46.77
N ARG A 23 24.08 -13.03 48.06
CA ARG A 23 23.20 -13.27 49.20
C ARG A 23 22.17 -12.16 49.40
N PRO A 24 22.56 -10.87 49.41
CA PRO A 24 21.58 -9.78 49.50
C PRO A 24 20.63 -9.74 48.29
N LEU A 25 21.14 -10.04 47.09
CA LEU A 25 20.30 -10.13 45.88
C LEU A 25 19.26 -11.24 46.02
N GLU A 26 19.67 -12.43 46.42
CA GLU A 26 18.76 -13.57 46.58
C GLU A 26 17.68 -13.32 47.65
N ALA A 27 18.05 -12.71 48.76
CA ALA A 27 17.10 -12.30 49.79
C ALA A 27 16.09 -11.26 49.28
N TYR A 28 16.59 -10.27 48.56
CA TYR A 28 15.76 -9.22 47.98
C TYR A 28 14.79 -9.76 46.92
N LEU A 29 15.27 -10.61 46.00
CA LEU A 29 14.43 -11.22 44.99
C LEU A 29 13.39 -12.17 45.59
N SER A 30 13.74 -12.94 46.64
CA SER A 30 12.76 -13.80 47.31
C SER A 30 11.62 -13.05 47.97
N LEU A 31 11.87 -11.80 48.40
CA LEU A 31 10.85 -10.96 49.04
C LEU A 31 9.99 -10.20 47.98
N HIS A 32 10.60 -9.76 46.87
CA HIS A 32 9.97 -8.81 45.96
C HIS A 32 9.58 -9.38 44.58
N LEU A 33 10.09 -10.58 44.21
CA LEU A 33 9.81 -11.21 42.95
C LEU A 33 8.89 -12.43 43.13
N PRO A 34 7.60 -12.33 42.74
CA PRO A 34 6.65 -13.44 42.88
C PRO A 34 7.16 -14.73 42.23
N GLY A 35 7.14 -15.82 42.94
CA GLY A 35 7.57 -17.13 42.45
C GLY A 35 9.07 -17.42 42.56
N PHE A 36 9.94 -16.45 42.82
CA PHE A 36 11.39 -16.66 42.93
C PHE A 36 11.78 -17.57 44.10
N GLY A 37 11.01 -17.56 45.18
CA GLY A 37 11.21 -18.42 46.37
C GLY A 37 10.48 -19.76 46.30
N ALA A 38 9.87 -20.15 45.20
CA ALA A 38 9.06 -21.38 45.10
C ALA A 38 9.87 -22.66 45.30
N GLU A 39 11.17 -22.62 45.04
CA GLU A 39 12.12 -23.72 45.27
C GLU A 39 13.20 -23.28 46.27
N PRO A 40 12.94 -23.31 47.58
CA PRO A 40 13.85 -22.76 48.61
C PRO A 40 15.23 -23.41 48.62
N GLU A 41 15.31 -24.70 48.35
CA GLU A 41 16.55 -25.48 48.32
C GLU A 41 17.40 -25.26 47.07
N ALA A 42 16.82 -24.67 46.03
CA ALA A 42 17.54 -24.42 44.78
C ALA A 42 18.53 -23.24 44.94
N LYS A 43 19.78 -23.47 44.60
CA LYS A 43 20.84 -22.47 44.66
C LYS A 43 20.70 -21.46 43.49
N LEU A 44 20.82 -20.18 43.79
CA LEU A 44 20.89 -19.14 42.76
C LEU A 44 22.21 -19.25 41.96
N THR A 45 22.11 -19.40 40.66
CA THR A 45 23.23 -19.38 39.71
C THR A 45 23.23 -18.08 38.95
N ILE A 46 24.39 -17.43 38.82
CA ILE A 46 24.55 -16.16 38.09
C ILE A 46 25.66 -16.32 37.07
N ALA A 47 25.35 -15.98 35.81
CA ALA A 47 26.31 -15.92 34.73
C ALA A 47 26.22 -14.56 34.03
N GLN A 48 27.31 -14.04 33.45
CA GLN A 48 27.33 -12.75 32.79
C GLN A 48 27.35 -12.93 31.28
N TYR A 49 26.45 -12.23 30.58
CA TYR A 49 26.52 -12.14 29.13
C TYR A 49 27.74 -11.31 28.71
N ARG A 50 28.63 -11.90 27.92
CA ARG A 50 29.85 -11.23 27.43
C ARG A 50 29.59 -10.25 26.29
N SER A 51 28.44 -10.31 25.67
CA SER A 51 28.01 -9.44 24.57
C SER A 51 27.19 -8.26 25.10
N GLY A 52 27.85 -7.17 25.45
CA GLY A 52 27.20 -5.95 25.88
C GLY A 52 28.25 -5.02 26.50
N GLN A 53 28.49 -3.85 25.90
CA GLN A 53 29.56 -2.96 26.32
C GLN A 53 29.07 -1.81 27.21
N SER A 54 27.76 -1.73 27.50
CA SER A 54 27.14 -0.62 28.22
C SER A 54 26.73 -1.01 29.64
N ASN A 55 25.53 -1.52 29.81
CA ASN A 55 25.04 -1.97 31.13
C ASN A 55 25.31 -3.48 31.29
N PRO A 56 26.05 -3.90 32.34
CA PRO A 56 26.29 -5.32 32.62
C PRO A 56 24.98 -6.08 32.75
N THR A 57 24.85 -7.18 31.97
CA THR A 57 23.65 -8.01 31.89
C THR A 57 24.00 -9.42 32.37
N PHE A 58 23.17 -9.98 33.22
CA PHE A 58 23.38 -11.27 33.88
C PHE A 58 22.20 -12.20 33.64
N TYR A 59 22.50 -13.45 33.40
CA TYR A 59 21.55 -14.53 33.45
C TYR A 59 21.46 -15.04 34.91
N LEU A 60 20.25 -15.16 35.39
CA LEU A 60 19.93 -15.69 36.72
C LEU A 60 19.12 -16.95 36.57
N GLN A 61 19.50 -18.03 37.26
CA GLN A 61 18.74 -19.27 37.34
C GLN A 61 18.55 -19.69 38.77
N LYS A 62 17.33 -20.00 39.18
CA LYS A 62 17.01 -20.61 40.47
C LYS A 62 15.98 -21.72 40.25
N GLY A 63 16.44 -22.97 40.42
CA GLY A 63 15.64 -24.13 40.05
C GLY A 63 15.25 -24.14 38.60
N SER A 64 13.95 -24.22 38.33
CA SER A 64 13.37 -24.17 36.99
C SER A 64 13.15 -22.76 36.46
N GLN A 65 13.38 -21.73 37.25
CA GLN A 65 13.09 -20.32 36.90
C GLN A 65 14.32 -19.62 36.31
N GLU A 66 14.13 -18.91 35.21
CA GLU A 66 15.17 -18.19 34.49
C GLU A 66 14.82 -16.70 34.38
N TYR A 67 15.80 -15.83 34.61
CA TYR A 67 15.63 -14.38 34.57
C TYR A 67 16.83 -13.67 33.95
N VAL A 68 16.67 -12.43 33.57
CA VAL A 68 17.75 -11.54 33.15
C VAL A 68 17.81 -10.32 34.07
N LEU A 69 18.99 -10.06 34.65
CA LEU A 69 19.25 -8.86 35.46
C LEU A 69 20.16 -7.90 34.69
N ARG A 70 19.79 -6.62 34.68
CA ARG A 70 20.66 -5.54 34.18
C ARG A 70 20.95 -4.53 35.27
N LYS A 71 22.23 -4.12 35.40
CA LYS A 71 22.65 -3.14 36.42
C LYS A 71 23.51 -2.05 35.77
N LYS A 72 23.67 -0.89 36.45
CA LYS A 72 24.62 0.12 36.05
C LYS A 72 26.07 -0.38 36.19
N PRO A 73 27.01 0.02 35.33
CA PRO A 73 28.42 -0.27 35.48
C PRO A 73 29.01 0.48 36.71
N PRO A 74 30.06 -0.05 37.33
CA PRO A 74 30.76 0.63 38.40
C PRO A 74 31.57 1.83 37.89
N GLY A 75 31.87 2.80 38.75
CA GLY A 75 32.75 3.95 38.50
C GLY A 75 32.00 5.26 38.17
N SER A 76 32.76 6.35 37.89
CA SER A 76 32.19 7.64 37.56
C SER A 76 31.61 7.59 36.11
N LEU A 77 30.31 7.81 36.00
CA LEU A 77 29.56 7.73 34.75
C LEU A 77 29.37 9.14 34.15
N LEU A 78 29.34 9.21 32.83
CA LEU A 78 29.00 10.47 32.14
C LEU A 78 27.54 10.87 32.49
N PRO A 79 27.31 12.18 32.67
CA PRO A 79 25.95 12.68 32.92
C PRO A 79 24.98 12.21 31.83
N LYS A 80 23.82 11.66 32.24
CA LYS A 80 22.75 11.12 31.38
C LYS A 80 23.03 9.78 30.71
N ALA A 81 24.18 9.13 30.88
CA ALA A 81 24.43 7.77 30.43
C ALA A 81 23.94 6.73 31.46
N HIS A 82 23.68 5.51 31.00
CA HIS A 82 23.35 4.33 31.86
C HIS A 82 22.11 4.49 32.75
N LYS A 83 21.04 5.10 32.23
CA LYS A 83 19.76 5.26 32.94
C LYS A 83 18.87 4.05 32.81
N ILE A 84 19.10 3.05 33.65
CA ILE A 84 18.33 1.78 33.64
C ILE A 84 16.88 1.95 34.12
N ASP A 85 16.60 2.99 34.93
CA ASP A 85 15.25 3.39 35.32
C ASP A 85 14.39 3.75 34.10
N ARG A 86 14.97 4.44 33.12
CA ARG A 86 14.31 4.78 31.86
C ARG A 86 14.09 3.55 30.99
N GLU A 87 15.08 2.67 30.92
CA GLU A 87 14.97 1.40 30.18
C GLU A 87 13.82 0.55 30.72
N PHE A 88 13.76 0.38 32.05
CA PHE A 88 12.66 -0.32 32.71
C PHE A 88 11.30 0.34 32.46
N LYS A 89 11.22 1.67 32.54
CA LYS A 89 9.97 2.43 32.35
C LYS A 89 9.40 2.24 30.95
N VAL A 90 10.20 2.36 29.89
CA VAL A 90 9.72 2.20 28.51
C VAL A 90 9.34 0.76 28.22
N GLN A 91 10.13 -0.21 28.72
CA GLN A 91 9.84 -1.63 28.55
C GLN A 91 8.52 -2.02 29.24
N LYS A 92 8.26 -1.48 30.44
CA LYS A 92 7.00 -1.70 31.16
C LYS A 92 5.79 -1.12 30.40
N ALA A 93 5.94 0.09 29.85
CA ALA A 93 4.90 0.73 29.05
C ALA A 93 4.59 -0.06 27.77
N LEU A 94 5.62 -0.54 27.05
CA LEU A 94 5.45 -1.31 25.82
C LEU A 94 4.86 -2.71 26.11
N PHE A 95 5.30 -3.36 27.19
CA PHE A 95 4.75 -4.65 27.58
C PHE A 95 3.25 -4.56 27.91
N SER A 96 2.82 -3.49 28.58
CA SER A 96 1.41 -3.31 28.98
C SER A 96 0.42 -3.24 27.80
N ILE A 97 0.92 -2.92 26.61
CA ILE A 97 0.12 -2.84 25.37
C ILE A 97 0.35 -4.03 24.42
N GLY A 98 1.07 -5.06 24.89
CA GLY A 98 1.34 -6.26 24.10
C GLY A 98 2.41 -6.09 23.00
N PHE A 99 3.23 -5.04 23.04
CA PHE A 99 4.38 -4.92 22.15
C PHE A 99 5.46 -5.93 22.56
N PRO A 100 6.16 -6.58 21.59
CA PRO A 100 7.13 -7.63 21.90
C PRO A 100 8.38 -7.08 22.58
N VAL A 101 8.37 -7.09 23.90
CA VAL A 101 9.50 -6.82 24.80
C VAL A 101 9.50 -7.85 25.91
N PRO A 102 10.66 -8.18 26.52
CA PRO A 102 10.68 -9.05 27.69
C PRO A 102 9.82 -8.47 28.82
N LYS A 103 9.09 -9.31 29.53
CA LYS A 103 8.27 -8.87 30.68
C LYS A 103 9.17 -8.24 31.73
N PRO A 104 9.07 -6.95 32.06
CA PRO A 104 9.80 -6.33 33.16
C PRO A 104 9.15 -6.77 34.49
N LEU A 105 9.93 -7.34 35.35
CA LEU A 105 9.46 -7.98 36.58
C LEU A 105 9.66 -7.10 37.82
N LEU A 106 10.85 -6.54 37.97
CA LEU A 106 11.25 -5.80 39.18
C LEU A 106 12.26 -4.71 38.84
N TYR A 107 12.12 -3.53 39.45
CA TYR A 107 13.13 -2.48 39.47
C TYR A 107 13.55 -2.17 40.90
N CYS A 108 14.85 -2.14 41.19
CA CYS A 108 15.44 -1.82 42.49
C CYS A 108 16.34 -0.59 42.39
N SER A 109 16.00 0.47 43.11
CA SER A 109 16.82 1.69 43.24
C SER A 109 17.77 1.65 44.41
N ASP A 110 17.64 0.66 45.29
CA ASP A 110 18.48 0.50 46.49
C ASP A 110 19.85 -0.07 46.15
N ALA A 111 20.86 0.80 46.22
CA ALA A 111 22.23 0.42 45.93
C ALA A 111 22.85 -0.51 47.02
N SER A 112 22.23 -0.65 48.20
CA SER A 112 22.75 -1.54 49.27
C SER A 112 22.66 -3.02 48.91
N VAL A 113 21.78 -3.38 47.91
CA VAL A 113 21.55 -4.79 47.54
C VAL A 113 22.72 -5.36 46.74
N ILE A 114 23.16 -4.69 45.67
CA ILE A 114 24.28 -5.15 44.81
C ILE A 114 25.26 -4.03 44.42
N GLY A 115 25.32 -2.97 45.20
CA GLY A 115 26.23 -1.84 44.99
C GLY A 115 25.73 -0.79 43.99
N THR A 116 24.59 -1.03 43.33
CA THR A 116 24.00 -0.09 42.32
C THR A 116 22.55 -0.46 42.03
N GLU A 117 21.82 0.48 41.42
CA GLU A 117 20.47 0.20 40.94
C GLU A 117 20.47 -0.86 39.83
N PHE A 118 19.39 -1.66 39.77
CA PHE A 118 19.22 -2.75 38.78
C PHE A 118 17.73 -3.00 38.48
N TYR A 119 17.47 -3.74 37.41
CA TYR A 119 16.15 -4.30 37.15
C TYR A 119 16.24 -5.76 36.69
N VAL A 120 15.13 -6.49 36.87
CA VAL A 120 14.97 -7.88 36.47
C VAL A 120 13.84 -7.99 35.46
N MET A 121 14.04 -8.81 34.44
CA MET A 121 13.06 -9.14 33.43
C MET A 121 13.05 -10.63 33.14
N GLU A 122 12.03 -11.13 32.48
CA GLU A 122 11.96 -12.50 32.01
C GLU A 122 13.12 -12.84 31.06
N HIS A 123 13.54 -14.10 31.10
CA HIS A 123 14.46 -14.66 30.10
C HIS A 123 13.64 -15.11 28.87
N VAL A 124 13.85 -14.48 27.75
CA VAL A 124 13.18 -14.81 26.48
C VAL A 124 14.09 -15.74 25.68
N GLN A 125 13.64 -16.96 25.46
CA GLN A 125 14.36 -17.94 24.63
C GLN A 125 14.10 -17.69 23.16
N GLY A 126 15.17 -17.54 22.33
CA GLY A 126 15.06 -17.30 20.91
C GLY A 126 16.41 -17.23 20.22
N ARG A 127 16.43 -17.23 18.89
CA ARG A 127 17.65 -17.08 18.10
C ARG A 127 18.04 -15.60 18.02
N ILE A 128 19.30 -15.29 18.27
CA ILE A 128 19.86 -13.95 18.16
C ILE A 128 20.82 -13.92 16.97
N PHE A 129 20.53 -13.08 15.98
CA PHE A 129 21.39 -12.87 14.83
C PHE A 129 22.27 -11.65 15.05
N ARG A 130 23.59 -11.82 14.90
CA ARG A 130 24.59 -10.74 15.08
C ARG A 130 25.14 -10.25 13.76
N ASP A 131 25.11 -11.09 12.74
CA ASP A 131 25.52 -10.78 11.39
C ASP A 131 24.28 -10.42 10.56
N ILE A 132 24.32 -9.26 9.93
CA ILE A 132 23.21 -8.79 9.09
C ILE A 132 22.92 -9.70 7.90
N THR A 133 23.91 -10.49 7.45
CA THR A 133 23.71 -11.49 6.39
C THR A 133 22.94 -12.71 6.84
N ILE A 134 22.74 -12.84 8.18
CA ILE A 134 22.00 -13.93 8.82
C ILE A 134 22.48 -15.29 8.26
N PRO A 135 23.74 -15.68 8.48
CA PRO A 135 24.27 -16.92 7.96
C PRO A 135 23.56 -18.14 8.56
N GLY A 136 23.54 -19.24 7.83
CA GLY A 136 22.93 -20.49 8.30
C GLY A 136 21.41 -20.62 8.13
N VAL A 137 20.75 -19.63 7.49
CA VAL A 137 19.32 -19.71 7.10
C VAL A 137 19.16 -19.67 5.59
N SER A 138 18.03 -20.20 5.09
CA SER A 138 17.69 -20.16 3.66
C SER A 138 17.41 -18.71 3.20
N PRO A 139 17.54 -18.40 1.89
CA PRO A 139 17.17 -17.09 1.37
C PRO A 139 15.73 -16.68 1.67
N ALA A 140 14.79 -17.62 1.58
CA ALA A 140 13.37 -17.35 1.89
C ALA A 140 13.15 -17.04 3.38
N GLU A 141 13.80 -17.79 4.27
CA GLU A 141 13.75 -17.54 5.71
C GLU A 141 14.40 -16.20 6.07
N ARG A 142 15.51 -15.85 5.43
CA ARG A 142 16.18 -14.56 5.62
C ARG A 142 15.28 -13.39 5.22
N SER A 143 14.63 -13.49 4.08
CA SER A 143 13.65 -12.48 3.64
C SER A 143 12.50 -12.33 4.65
N ALA A 144 11.95 -13.44 5.13
CA ALA A 144 10.88 -13.41 6.13
C ALA A 144 11.32 -12.78 7.47
N ILE A 145 12.58 -12.99 7.87
CA ILE A 145 13.15 -12.35 9.06
C ILE A 145 13.24 -10.83 8.88
N TYR A 146 13.73 -10.35 7.73
CA TYR A 146 13.79 -8.92 7.45
C TYR A 146 12.40 -8.27 7.39
N VAL A 147 11.44 -8.95 6.79
CA VAL A 147 10.02 -8.49 6.78
C VAL A 147 9.49 -8.36 8.21
N ALA A 148 9.67 -9.38 9.05
CA ALA A 148 9.21 -9.35 10.45
C ALA A 148 9.86 -8.22 11.28
N ILE A 149 11.12 -7.90 11.02
CA ILE A 149 11.83 -6.77 11.66
C ILE A 149 11.16 -5.45 11.26
N ILE A 150 10.91 -5.25 9.98
CA ILE A 150 10.29 -4.01 9.46
C ILE A 150 8.86 -3.85 9.95
N GLU A 151 8.09 -4.93 9.98
CA GLU A 151 6.71 -4.92 10.51
C GLU A 151 6.69 -4.54 11.99
N THR A 152 7.62 -5.10 12.78
CA THR A 152 7.74 -4.76 14.21
C THR A 152 8.16 -3.30 14.41
N LEU A 153 9.07 -2.77 13.58
CA LEU A 153 9.44 -1.37 13.62
C LEU A 153 8.26 -0.46 13.24
N ALA A 154 7.50 -0.82 12.21
CA ALA A 154 6.30 -0.09 11.81
C ALA A 154 5.21 -0.12 12.91
N GLN A 155 5.03 -1.26 13.59
CA GLN A 155 4.15 -1.38 14.75
C GLN A 155 4.57 -0.43 15.88
N LEU A 156 5.87 -0.41 16.24
CA LEU A 156 6.41 0.53 17.24
C LEU A 156 6.08 1.98 16.91
N HIS A 157 6.32 2.38 15.66
CA HIS A 157 6.10 3.74 15.20
C HIS A 157 4.62 4.11 15.03
N SER A 158 3.71 3.14 15.06
CA SER A 158 2.26 3.36 15.01
C SER A 158 1.64 3.60 16.39
N LEU A 159 2.41 3.38 17.46
CA LEU A 159 1.92 3.54 18.81
C LEU A 159 1.64 5.02 19.13
N ASN A 160 0.54 5.25 19.84
CA ASN A 160 0.24 6.58 20.38
C ASN A 160 1.04 6.80 21.68
N ILE A 161 2.04 7.66 21.63
CA ILE A 161 2.93 7.92 22.76
C ILE A 161 2.17 8.45 23.99
N ASN A 162 1.10 9.22 23.78
CA ASN A 162 0.31 9.77 24.87
C ASN A 162 -0.42 8.68 25.67
N SER A 163 -0.81 7.58 25.02
CA SER A 163 -1.44 6.43 25.70
C SER A 163 -0.46 5.58 26.50
N LEU A 164 0.85 5.74 26.29
CA LEU A 164 1.90 4.98 26.97
C LEU A 164 2.36 5.57 28.31
N GLN A 165 1.79 6.70 28.73
CA GLN A 165 2.18 7.40 29.98
C GLN A 165 3.70 7.65 30.07
N LEU A 166 4.35 7.93 28.91
CA LEU A 166 5.77 8.25 28.81
C LEU A 166 6.02 9.77 28.83
N GLU A 167 5.21 10.53 29.57
CA GLU A 167 5.38 11.97 29.74
C GLU A 167 6.78 12.29 30.35
N GLY A 168 7.47 13.26 29.73
CA GLY A 168 8.83 13.64 30.13
C GLY A 168 9.92 12.64 29.73
N TYR A 169 9.58 11.53 29.05
CA TYR A 169 10.57 10.53 28.59
C TYR A 169 11.51 11.10 27.51
N GLY A 170 11.04 11.98 26.66
CA GLY A 170 11.84 12.66 25.64
C GLY A 170 11.16 13.92 25.12
N ILE A 171 11.90 14.74 24.37
CA ILE A 171 11.39 15.95 23.73
C ILE A 171 11.03 15.62 22.28
N SER A 172 9.75 15.60 21.94
CA SER A 172 9.27 15.26 20.59
C SER A 172 9.60 16.31 19.53
N ALA A 173 9.56 17.61 19.88
CA ALA A 173 9.79 18.70 18.93
C ALA A 173 11.27 18.90 18.57
N GLY A 174 11.56 19.10 17.27
CA GLY A 174 12.89 19.50 16.79
C GLY A 174 13.99 18.46 16.94
N TYR A 175 13.67 17.16 16.95
CA TYR A 175 14.64 16.05 17.09
C TYR A 175 15.84 16.20 16.13
N CYS A 176 15.62 16.25 14.82
CA CYS A 176 16.69 16.36 13.84
C CYS A 176 17.55 17.62 14.04
N LYS A 177 16.94 18.76 14.39
CA LYS A 177 17.65 20.01 14.67
C LYS A 177 18.57 19.90 15.89
N ARG A 178 18.16 19.16 16.93
CA ARG A 178 19.01 18.90 18.10
C ARG A 178 20.17 17.98 17.75
N GLN A 179 19.94 16.92 16.97
CA GLN A 179 20.98 16.00 16.54
C GLN A 179 22.08 16.70 15.72
N VAL A 180 21.72 17.68 14.90
CA VAL A 180 22.69 18.45 14.10
C VAL A 180 23.41 19.56 14.91
N ARG A 181 22.72 20.24 15.86
CA ARG A 181 23.26 21.38 16.60
C ARG A 181 24.16 20.99 17.76
N ASN A 182 23.97 19.85 18.38
CA ASN A 182 24.73 19.40 19.55
C ASN A 182 25.44 18.05 19.28
N PRO A 183 26.35 18.00 18.29
CA PRO A 183 27.04 16.76 17.97
C PRO A 183 27.94 16.26 19.10
N HIS A 184 28.45 17.15 19.94
CA HIS A 184 29.41 16.80 20.99
C HIS A 184 28.80 16.27 22.28
N THR A 185 27.63 16.74 22.70
CA THR A 185 27.04 16.36 24.00
C THR A 185 26.20 15.10 23.96
N GLU A 186 25.49 14.85 22.86
CA GLU A 186 24.66 13.63 22.71
C GLU A 186 25.36 12.52 21.93
N LEU A 187 26.33 12.83 21.03
CA LEU A 187 27.17 11.84 20.38
C LEU A 187 28.18 11.20 21.32
N PHE A 188 28.71 11.94 22.31
CA PHE A 188 29.54 11.35 23.36
C PHE A 188 28.76 10.54 24.40
N SER A 189 27.47 10.78 24.56
CA SER A 189 26.59 9.98 25.43
C SER A 189 25.94 8.80 24.69
N SER A 190 25.86 8.83 23.36
CA SER A 190 25.38 7.70 22.57
C SER A 190 26.48 6.66 22.38
N ARG A 191 26.84 6.00 23.48
CA ARG A 191 27.52 4.72 23.40
C ARG A 191 26.57 3.71 22.78
N ASN A 192 26.99 3.20 21.64
CA ASN A 192 26.55 1.95 21.03
C ASN A 192 25.45 1.96 19.97
N THR A 193 25.94 2.04 18.76
CA THR A 193 26.00 0.86 17.84
C THR A 193 24.74 0.02 17.78
N ALA A 194 23.71 0.53 17.12
CA ALA A 194 22.59 -0.34 16.75
C ALA A 194 22.96 -1.33 15.62
N LEU A 195 24.07 -1.13 14.89
CA LEU A 195 24.52 -2.09 13.86
C LEU A 195 24.93 -3.46 14.40
N ASN A 196 25.31 -3.54 15.69
CA ASN A 196 25.69 -4.82 16.30
C ASN A 196 24.68 -5.35 17.33
N LYS A 197 23.51 -4.70 17.52
CA LYS A 197 22.63 -4.98 18.64
C LYS A 197 21.13 -4.94 18.38
N LEU A 198 20.69 -5.12 17.16
CA LEU A 198 19.34 -5.63 16.98
C LEU A 198 19.33 -7.08 17.45
N LYS A 199 19.45 -7.28 18.76
CA LYS A 199 19.13 -8.54 19.42
C LYS A 199 17.63 -8.69 19.36
N ILE A 200 17.16 -9.26 18.28
CA ILE A 200 15.76 -9.59 18.10
C ILE A 200 15.68 -11.10 18.28
N PRO A 201 15.33 -11.60 19.46
CA PRO A 201 14.99 -12.99 19.61
C PRO A 201 13.83 -13.31 18.67
N MET A 202 13.98 -14.34 17.85
CA MET A 202 12.96 -14.77 16.91
C MET A 202 12.54 -16.19 17.22
N GLU A 203 11.25 -16.40 17.35
CA GLU A 203 10.67 -17.73 17.38
C GLU A 203 10.29 -18.13 15.95
N ILE A 204 10.71 -19.34 15.53
CA ILE A 204 10.22 -19.95 14.31
C ILE A 204 9.32 -21.11 14.72
N LYS A 205 8.00 -20.89 14.62
CA LYS A 205 7.02 -21.98 14.66
C LYS A 205 6.48 -22.17 13.24
N GLY A 206 6.82 -23.27 12.61
CA GLY A 206 6.41 -23.57 11.23
C GLY A 206 7.10 -22.67 10.19
N THR A 207 6.34 -22.12 9.24
CA THR A 207 6.83 -21.29 8.11
C THR A 207 6.85 -19.79 8.39
N GLN A 208 6.46 -19.34 9.58
CA GLN A 208 6.37 -17.91 9.91
C GLN A 208 7.49 -17.49 10.87
N SER A 209 8.31 -16.53 10.42
CA SER A 209 9.29 -15.83 11.26
C SER A 209 8.60 -14.70 12.03
N ARG A 210 8.79 -14.63 13.35
CA ARG A 210 8.20 -13.58 14.20
C ARG A 210 9.24 -13.03 15.18
N VAL A 211 9.25 -11.71 15.35
CA VAL A 211 10.00 -11.04 16.43
C VAL A 211 9.28 -11.31 17.75
N ILE A 212 9.96 -11.96 18.70
CA ILE A 212 9.40 -12.29 20.02
C ILE A 212 9.82 -11.30 21.11
N ALA A 213 10.94 -10.58 20.92
CA ALA A 213 11.33 -9.50 21.81
C ALA A 213 12.22 -8.47 21.11
N VAL A 214 12.04 -7.20 21.45
CA VAL A 214 12.94 -6.09 21.11
C VAL A 214 13.70 -5.72 22.37
N LEU A 215 15.02 -5.71 22.30
CA LEU A 215 15.92 -5.52 23.44
C LEU A 215 16.69 -4.19 23.32
N ASP A 216 17.35 -3.79 24.44
CA ASP A 216 18.32 -2.68 24.52
C ASP A 216 17.69 -1.27 24.36
N TRP A 217 16.80 -0.93 25.27
CA TRP A 217 16.10 0.37 25.31
C TRP A 217 16.88 1.48 25.99
N GLU A 218 18.18 1.28 26.30
CA GLU A 218 19.02 2.20 27.09
C GLU A 218 19.06 3.62 26.50
N LEU A 219 19.21 3.74 25.18
CA LEU A 219 19.33 5.02 24.47
C LEU A 219 18.02 5.44 23.77
N SER A 220 16.93 4.76 24.05
CA SER A 220 15.66 5.09 23.44
C SER A 220 15.17 6.49 23.83
N THR A 221 14.56 7.18 22.87
CA THR A 221 14.00 8.53 23.04
C THR A 221 12.81 8.73 22.13
N ILE A 222 11.99 9.72 22.43
CA ILE A 222 10.95 10.17 21.50
C ILE A 222 11.64 10.94 20.39
N GLY A 223 11.78 10.34 19.22
CA GLY A 223 12.49 10.85 18.06
C GLY A 223 11.63 10.93 16.80
N HIS A 224 12.30 10.99 15.65
CA HIS A 224 11.64 10.98 14.35
C HIS A 224 11.66 9.54 13.80
N PRO A 225 10.51 8.92 13.46
CA PRO A 225 10.43 7.52 13.01
C PRO A 225 11.36 7.17 11.85
N LEU A 226 11.55 8.09 10.90
CA LEU A 226 12.44 7.86 9.76
C LEU A 226 13.93 7.81 10.14
N SER A 227 14.34 8.28 11.33
CA SER A 227 15.72 8.11 11.83
C SER A 227 16.00 6.63 12.14
N ASP A 228 15.04 5.92 12.75
CA ASP A 228 15.22 4.51 13.08
C ASP A 228 15.17 3.63 11.82
N LEU A 229 14.26 3.94 10.88
CA LEU A 229 14.22 3.28 9.58
C LEU A 229 15.51 3.51 8.78
N ALA A 230 16.05 4.74 8.77
CA ALA A 230 17.30 5.07 8.10
C ALA A 230 18.49 4.36 8.76
N HIS A 231 18.47 4.24 10.09
CA HIS A 231 19.48 3.47 10.81
C HIS A 231 19.49 2.01 10.42
N LEU A 232 18.31 1.38 10.35
CA LEU A 232 18.17 0.01 9.88
C LEU A 232 18.58 -0.15 8.40
N SER A 233 18.40 0.90 7.59
CA SER A 233 18.75 0.92 6.16
C SER A 233 20.21 1.33 5.90
N LEU A 234 21.00 1.64 6.94
CA LEU A 234 22.35 2.20 6.78
C LEU A 234 23.31 1.28 6.03
N PHE A 235 23.13 -0.04 6.15
CA PHE A 235 23.98 -1.02 5.50
C PHE A 235 23.87 -1.00 3.95
N TYR A 236 22.76 -0.52 3.38
CA TYR A 236 22.61 -0.35 1.93
C TYR A 236 23.48 0.78 1.37
N VAL A 237 23.83 1.75 2.19
CA VAL A 237 24.68 2.90 1.82
C VAL A 237 26.04 2.85 2.48
N TRP A 238 26.40 1.75 3.15
CA TRP A 238 27.67 1.59 3.86
C TRP A 238 28.85 1.72 2.91
N PRO A 239 29.93 2.47 3.29
CA PRO A 239 31.12 2.62 2.47
C PRO A 239 31.76 1.26 2.16
N ARG A 240 31.93 0.94 0.87
CA ARG A 240 32.53 -0.34 0.43
C ARG A 240 33.99 -0.52 0.86
N THR A 241 34.65 0.55 1.24
CA THR A 241 36.04 0.54 1.73
C THR A 241 36.16 0.09 3.18
N LEU A 242 35.04 0.02 3.93
CA LEU A 242 35.04 -0.38 5.32
C LEU A 242 34.81 -1.88 5.47
N PRO A 243 35.55 -2.55 6.39
CA PRO A 243 35.34 -3.94 6.71
C PRO A 243 33.98 -4.20 7.29
N ILE A 244 33.32 -5.04 7.59
CA ILE A 244 32.03 -5.38 8.23
C ILE A 244 30.96 -5.87 7.25
N LEU A 245 30.93 -5.39 5.98
CA LEU A 245 29.89 -5.75 5.02
C LEU A 245 30.39 -6.40 3.74
N ASN A 246 31.69 -6.68 3.62
CA ASN A 246 32.32 -7.06 2.33
C ASN A 246 32.24 -8.53 1.93
N GLN A 247 31.72 -9.45 2.76
CA GLN A 247 31.92 -10.88 2.46
C GLN A 247 30.66 -11.66 2.08
N GLY A 248 29.58 -11.06 1.68
CA GLY A 248 28.40 -11.83 1.25
C GLY A 248 27.19 -11.02 0.85
N TYR A 249 27.18 -9.75 1.17
CA TYR A 249 26.02 -8.88 0.96
C TYR A 249 25.69 -8.63 -0.54
N PHE A 250 26.70 -8.70 -1.40
CA PHE A 250 26.56 -8.40 -2.84
C PHE A 250 26.42 -9.66 -3.71
N GLN A 251 26.22 -10.83 -3.11
CA GLN A 251 25.90 -12.04 -3.88
C GLN A 251 24.43 -11.96 -4.31
N GLU A 252 24.18 -12.11 -5.58
CA GLU A 252 22.82 -12.22 -6.13
C GLU A 252 22.06 -13.36 -5.43
N ASN A 253 20.78 -13.11 -5.05
CA ASN A 253 19.86 -14.09 -4.47
C ASN A 253 20.14 -14.56 -3.03
N ILE A 254 20.77 -13.78 -2.18
CA ILE A 254 20.94 -14.15 -0.76
C ILE A 254 19.65 -14.01 0.08
N GLY A 255 18.58 -13.43 -0.47
CA GLY A 255 17.28 -13.28 0.20
C GLY A 255 17.18 -12.09 1.17
N ILE A 256 18.09 -11.12 1.11
CA ILE A 256 17.93 -9.83 1.78
C ILE A 256 17.11 -8.92 0.86
N PRO A 257 15.95 -8.41 1.29
CA PRO A 257 15.15 -7.47 0.50
C PRO A 257 15.94 -6.21 0.16
N SER A 258 15.63 -5.55 -0.96
CA SER A 258 16.20 -4.25 -1.29
C SER A 258 15.75 -3.16 -0.29
N MET A 259 16.46 -2.03 -0.25
CA MET A 259 16.08 -0.90 0.60
C MET A 259 14.68 -0.40 0.25
N GLU A 260 14.36 -0.37 -1.03
CA GLU A 260 13.07 0.05 -1.58
C GLU A 260 11.94 -0.90 -1.14
N GLU A 261 12.18 -2.20 -1.17
CA GLU A 261 11.23 -3.21 -0.69
C GLU A 261 10.97 -3.05 0.81
N LEU A 262 12.02 -2.88 1.62
CA LEU A 262 11.87 -2.65 3.07
C LEU A 262 11.11 -1.36 3.38
N ILE A 263 11.40 -0.26 2.66
CA ILE A 263 10.65 1.00 2.78
C ILE A 263 9.19 0.81 2.37
N SER A 264 8.93 0.07 1.29
CA SER A 264 7.56 -0.21 0.83
C SER A 264 6.76 -0.97 1.88
N ILE A 265 7.34 -2.03 2.47
CA ILE A 265 6.71 -2.81 3.55
C ILE A 265 6.44 -1.92 4.76
N TYR A 266 7.43 -1.12 5.20
CA TYR A 266 7.27 -0.19 6.31
C TYR A 266 6.12 0.79 6.08
N CYS A 267 6.08 1.42 4.90
CA CYS A 267 5.06 2.40 4.56
C CYS A 267 3.68 1.76 4.47
N HIS A 268 3.58 0.55 3.92
CA HIS A 268 2.34 -0.23 3.89
C HIS A 268 1.82 -0.50 5.31
N CYS A 269 2.65 -1.03 6.19
CA CYS A 269 2.28 -1.31 7.59
C CYS A 269 1.89 -0.05 8.37
N ARG A 270 2.47 1.11 8.01
CA ARG A 270 2.17 2.42 8.63
C ARG A 270 0.96 3.12 8.02
N GLY A 271 0.42 2.64 6.90
CA GLY A 271 -0.62 3.34 6.14
C GLY A 271 -0.17 4.70 5.60
N ILE A 272 1.13 4.88 5.32
CA ILE A 272 1.71 6.12 4.79
C ILE A 272 2.22 5.91 3.36
N ASN A 273 2.45 7.03 2.66
CA ASN A 273 2.98 7.00 1.31
C ASN A 273 4.40 6.40 1.26
N SER A 274 4.68 5.54 0.28
CA SER A 274 6.00 4.90 0.07
C SER A 274 7.12 5.89 -0.33
N ILE A 275 6.80 7.11 -0.73
CA ILE A 275 7.79 8.18 -0.91
C ILE A 275 8.00 8.88 0.41
N LEU A 276 9.12 8.57 1.07
CA LEU A 276 9.50 9.20 2.32
C LEU A 276 10.13 10.57 2.04
N PRO A 277 9.55 11.67 2.54
CA PRO A 277 10.11 13.00 2.31
C PRO A 277 11.50 13.11 2.99
N ASN A 278 12.46 13.70 2.27
CA ASN A 278 13.82 13.92 2.75
C ASN A 278 14.58 12.65 3.18
N TRP A 279 14.32 11.49 2.55
CA TRP A 279 14.92 10.21 2.92
C TRP A 279 16.45 10.26 2.95
N ASN A 280 17.09 10.88 1.96
CA ASN A 280 18.55 11.05 1.92
C ASN A 280 19.09 11.89 3.08
N PHE A 281 18.31 12.84 3.61
CA PHE A 281 18.68 13.56 4.80
C PHE A 281 18.78 12.62 6.01
N PHE A 282 17.84 11.71 6.18
CA PHE A 282 17.89 10.75 7.29
C PHE A 282 19.05 9.78 7.15
N LEU A 283 19.31 9.25 5.95
CA LEU A 283 20.49 8.43 5.69
C LEU A 283 21.81 9.19 5.94
N ALA A 284 21.90 10.45 5.49
CA ALA A 284 23.05 11.31 5.75
C ALA A 284 23.24 11.59 7.25
N LEU A 285 22.14 11.84 7.97
CA LEU A 285 22.14 12.03 9.42
C LEU A 285 22.65 10.79 10.16
N GLU A 286 22.26 9.59 9.72
CA GLU A 286 22.74 8.33 10.32
C GLU A 286 24.22 8.08 10.00
N CYS A 287 24.70 8.35 8.78
CA CYS A 287 26.14 8.32 8.46
C CYS A 287 26.93 9.27 9.36
N PHE A 288 26.44 10.50 9.56
CA PHE A 288 27.05 11.49 10.44
C PHE A 288 27.10 11.02 11.91
N LYS A 289 26.01 10.45 12.42
CA LYS A 289 25.94 9.86 13.76
C LYS A 289 26.96 8.74 13.93
N MET A 290 27.08 7.85 12.94
CA MET A 290 28.03 6.73 12.97
C MET A 290 29.47 7.21 12.90
N ALA A 291 29.78 8.23 12.08
CA ALA A 291 31.10 8.85 12.06
C ALA A 291 31.48 9.45 13.43
N GLY A 292 30.54 10.15 14.09
CA GLY A 292 30.73 10.69 15.43
C GLY A 292 30.94 9.62 16.50
N ILE A 293 30.21 8.50 16.43
CA ILE A 293 30.41 7.35 17.32
C ILE A 293 31.81 6.74 17.13
N ALA A 294 32.22 6.52 15.88
CA ALA A 294 33.55 6.00 15.53
C ALA A 294 34.66 6.93 16.07
N GLN A 295 34.52 8.22 15.87
CA GLN A 295 35.45 9.23 16.41
C GLN A 295 35.50 9.19 17.94
N GLY A 296 34.37 9.05 18.61
CA GLY A 296 34.31 8.96 20.09
C GLY A 296 34.98 7.68 20.62
N ILE A 297 34.85 6.55 19.93
CA ILE A 297 35.55 5.30 20.29
C ILE A 297 37.05 5.46 20.13
N TYR A 298 37.48 6.03 19.00
CA TYR A 298 38.91 6.27 18.73
C TYR A 298 39.53 7.27 19.72
N SER A 299 38.82 8.34 20.08
CA SER A 299 39.30 9.31 21.09
C SER A 299 39.51 8.65 22.46
N ARG A 300 38.62 7.74 22.88
CA ARG A 300 38.80 6.98 24.14
C ARG A 300 39.97 6.03 24.08
N TYR A 301 40.23 5.42 22.92
CA TYR A 301 41.44 4.61 22.72
C TYR A 301 42.71 5.43 22.94
N LEU A 302 42.78 6.60 22.33
CA LEU A 302 43.95 7.54 22.52
C LEU A 302 44.13 7.96 23.96
N LEU A 303 43.05 8.07 24.72
CA LEU A 303 43.11 8.43 26.16
C LEU A 303 43.34 7.22 27.09
N GLY A 304 43.58 6.04 26.57
CA GLY A 304 43.80 4.82 27.35
C GLY A 304 42.57 4.29 28.07
N ASN A 305 41.36 4.79 27.77
CA ASN A 305 40.09 4.48 28.41
C ASN A 305 39.20 3.55 27.53
N SER A 306 39.77 2.78 26.63
CA SER A 306 39.04 1.91 25.73
C SER A 306 38.81 0.53 26.33
N ALA A 307 37.59 0.01 26.16
CA ALA A 307 37.21 -1.32 26.64
C ALA A 307 37.50 -2.45 25.64
N SER A 308 38.00 -2.15 24.42
CA SER A 308 38.20 -3.14 23.35
C SER A 308 39.55 -2.93 22.67
N GLU A 309 40.27 -4.03 22.42
CA GLU A 309 41.56 -4.06 21.71
C GLU A 309 41.46 -3.54 20.27
N ASN A 310 40.30 -3.68 19.63
CA ASN A 310 40.06 -3.23 18.25
C ASN A 310 39.66 -1.75 18.10
N SER A 311 39.72 -0.97 19.19
CA SER A 311 39.25 0.43 19.18
C SER A 311 40.08 1.37 18.31
N SER A 312 41.33 1.03 18.01
CA SER A 312 42.20 1.79 17.09
C SER A 312 41.69 1.78 15.66
N GLN A 313 41.02 0.71 15.22
CA GLN A 313 40.52 0.57 13.84
C GLN A 313 39.37 1.54 13.53
N PHE A 314 38.69 2.07 14.55
CA PHE A 314 37.58 3.03 14.35
C PHE A 314 38.02 4.37 13.77
N ALA A 315 39.29 4.71 13.82
CA ALA A 315 39.85 5.86 13.10
C ALA A 315 39.53 5.78 11.59
N ASN A 316 39.62 4.60 11.02
CA ASN A 316 39.43 4.36 9.57
C ASN A 316 37.95 4.46 9.14
N PHE A 317 37.00 4.49 10.07
CA PHE A 317 35.57 4.57 9.79
C PHE A 317 35.09 6.01 9.63
N VAL A 318 35.74 6.98 10.26
CA VAL A 318 35.25 8.36 10.38
C VAL A 318 35.12 9.03 9.02
N GLN A 319 36.22 9.05 8.26
CA GLN A 319 36.25 9.77 6.97
C GLN A 319 35.32 9.16 5.92
N PRO A 320 35.31 7.83 5.65
CA PRO A 320 34.42 7.25 4.66
C PRO A 320 32.94 7.41 4.99
N LEU A 321 32.55 7.34 6.26
CA LEU A 321 31.17 7.59 6.70
C LEU A 321 30.78 9.05 6.54
N ALA A 322 31.67 10.00 6.90
CA ALA A 322 31.42 11.42 6.71
C ALA A 322 31.29 11.80 5.23
N GLU A 323 32.14 11.27 4.37
CA GLU A 323 32.08 11.47 2.91
C GLU A 323 30.79 10.89 2.31
N THR A 324 30.40 9.69 2.71
CA THR A 324 29.13 9.07 2.27
C THR A 324 27.93 9.92 2.72
N GLY A 325 27.91 10.37 3.96
CA GLY A 325 26.88 11.26 4.47
C GLY A 325 26.83 12.60 3.72
N LEU A 326 27.97 13.17 3.40
CA LEU A 326 28.07 14.40 2.61
C LEU A 326 27.57 14.19 1.16
N GLN A 327 27.89 13.07 0.54
CA GLN A 327 27.38 12.74 -0.78
C GLN A 327 25.85 12.56 -0.77
N LEU A 328 25.30 11.85 0.22
CA LEU A 328 23.86 11.68 0.40
C LEU A 328 23.15 13.01 0.65
N SER A 329 23.73 13.91 1.43
CA SER A 329 23.17 15.25 1.72
C SER A 329 23.15 16.16 0.49
N LYS A 330 24.15 16.05 -0.39
CA LYS A 330 24.25 16.79 -1.66
C LYS A 330 23.35 16.23 -2.76
N ARG A 331 22.98 14.97 -2.65
CA ARG A 331 21.90 14.40 -3.45
C ARG A 331 20.62 15.05 -2.94
N THR A 332 20.40 16.32 -3.30
CA THR A 332 19.10 16.97 -3.21
C THR A 332 18.11 15.93 -3.70
N PHE A 333 16.98 15.79 -3.08
CA PHE A 333 15.87 14.97 -3.52
C PHE A 333 15.32 15.50 -4.87
N ARG A 334 16.17 15.52 -5.84
CA ARG A 334 15.86 15.10 -7.19
C ARG A 334 16.00 13.58 -7.16
N THR A 335 15.13 12.92 -6.45
CA THR A 335 14.53 11.75 -7.01
C THR A 335 13.67 12.31 -8.10
N THR A 336 14.32 12.80 -9.02
CA THR A 336 13.97 12.67 -10.39
C THR A 336 13.47 11.25 -10.52
N LEU A 337 12.16 11.13 -10.68
CA LEU A 337 11.57 10.14 -11.57
C LEU A 337 12.37 9.97 -12.88
N SER A 338 13.50 10.59 -13.08
CA SER A 338 14.36 10.63 -14.26
C SER A 338 15.70 9.89 -14.11
N GLN A 339 15.97 9.18 -13.00
CA GLN A 339 17.21 8.38 -12.84
C GLN A 339 17.05 7.00 -12.19
N ILE A 340 15.85 6.60 -11.86
CA ILE A 340 15.53 5.19 -11.89
C ILE A 340 15.39 4.90 -13.38
N ASP A 341 16.02 3.86 -13.89
CA ASP A 341 15.68 3.29 -15.19
C ASP A 341 14.29 2.65 -15.02
N THR A 342 13.29 3.54 -14.87
CA THR A 342 11.90 3.25 -14.57
C THR A 342 11.24 2.50 -15.73
N THR A 343 11.90 2.39 -16.85
CA THR A 343 11.40 1.66 -18.01
C THR A 343 11.48 0.14 -17.84
N ARG A 344 12.37 -0.38 -17.00
CA ARG A 344 12.43 -1.82 -16.69
C ARG A 344 11.56 -2.23 -15.49
N GLU A 345 11.34 -1.35 -14.50
CA GLU A 345 10.59 -1.67 -13.27
C GLU A 345 9.15 -1.11 -13.27
N LEU A 346 8.82 -0.15 -14.13
CA LEU A 346 7.50 0.50 -14.19
C LEU A 346 6.32 -0.45 -14.43
N PHE A 347 6.57 -1.67 -14.92
CA PHE A 347 5.54 -2.60 -15.37
C PHE A 347 5.74 -4.02 -14.84
N VAL A 348 6.54 -4.19 -13.79
CA VAL A 348 6.73 -5.50 -13.16
C VAL A 348 5.46 -5.87 -12.41
N GLN A 349 4.75 -6.85 -12.97
CA GLN A 349 3.67 -7.51 -12.25
C GLN A 349 4.22 -8.27 -11.04
N THR A 350 3.43 -8.29 -9.98
CA THR A 350 3.71 -9.21 -8.89
C THR A 350 3.61 -10.66 -9.39
N ARG A 351 4.27 -11.61 -8.72
CA ARG A 351 4.15 -13.03 -9.04
C ARG A 351 2.69 -13.47 -9.03
N ARG A 352 1.92 -13.01 -8.04
CA ARG A 352 0.47 -13.25 -7.96
C ARG A 352 -0.29 -12.67 -9.16
N GLY A 353 0.04 -11.43 -9.56
CA GLY A 353 -0.56 -10.79 -10.75
C GLY A 353 -0.31 -11.59 -12.02
N GLN A 354 0.91 -12.10 -12.22
CA GLN A 354 1.29 -12.94 -13.37
C GLN A 354 0.52 -14.28 -13.38
N GLU A 355 0.40 -14.93 -12.21
CA GLU A 355 -0.33 -16.18 -12.05
C GLU A 355 -1.82 -15.98 -12.36
N ILE A 356 -2.46 -14.93 -11.82
CA ILE A 356 -3.86 -14.60 -12.06
C ILE A 356 -4.09 -14.21 -13.53
N LEU A 357 -3.23 -13.36 -14.12
CA LEU A 357 -3.33 -12.98 -15.53
C LEU A 357 -3.27 -14.21 -16.46
N THR A 358 -2.36 -15.14 -16.17
CA THR A 358 -2.24 -16.39 -16.95
C THR A 358 -3.53 -17.22 -16.89
N ARG A 359 -4.15 -17.32 -15.71
CA ARG A 359 -5.41 -18.02 -15.51
C ARG A 359 -6.57 -17.29 -16.18
N VAL A 360 -6.62 -15.96 -16.08
CA VAL A 360 -7.63 -15.14 -16.79
C VAL A 360 -7.50 -15.33 -18.31
N LYS A 361 -6.30 -15.30 -18.88
CA LYS A 361 -6.08 -15.55 -20.31
C LYS A 361 -6.57 -16.96 -20.73
N HIS A 362 -6.31 -17.96 -19.89
CA HIS A 362 -6.81 -19.31 -20.13
C HIS A 362 -8.35 -19.34 -20.10
N PHE A 363 -8.97 -18.74 -19.07
CA PHE A 363 -10.42 -18.67 -18.91
C PHE A 363 -11.10 -17.91 -20.06
N MET A 364 -10.52 -16.79 -20.49
CA MET A 364 -10.98 -16.01 -21.64
C MET A 364 -11.02 -16.87 -22.91
N LYS A 365 -9.90 -17.55 -23.21
CA LYS A 365 -9.77 -18.38 -24.41
C LYS A 365 -10.66 -19.61 -24.38
N GLN A 366 -10.77 -20.27 -23.22
CA GLN A 366 -11.46 -21.56 -23.11
C GLN A 366 -12.98 -21.40 -22.98
N TYR A 367 -13.47 -20.36 -22.32
CA TYR A 367 -14.86 -20.25 -21.94
C TYR A 367 -15.54 -18.96 -22.44
N ILE A 368 -14.91 -17.81 -22.31
CA ILE A 368 -15.56 -16.52 -22.60
C ILE A 368 -15.68 -16.26 -24.10
N LEU A 369 -14.56 -16.32 -24.84
CA LEU A 369 -14.59 -16.06 -26.27
C LEU A 369 -15.49 -17.03 -27.07
N PRO A 370 -15.53 -18.36 -26.75
CA PRO A 370 -16.48 -19.25 -27.38
C PRO A 370 -17.96 -18.96 -27.08
N ALA A 371 -18.29 -18.40 -25.91
CA ALA A 371 -19.64 -18.03 -25.52
C ALA A 371 -20.16 -16.72 -26.17
N GLU A 372 -19.29 -15.94 -26.83
CA GLU A 372 -19.63 -14.61 -27.36
C GLU A 372 -20.82 -14.67 -28.34
N LYS A 373 -20.83 -15.68 -29.20
CA LYS A 373 -21.91 -15.88 -30.16
C LYS A 373 -23.26 -16.15 -29.50
N GLU A 374 -23.31 -17.04 -28.49
CA GLU A 374 -24.52 -17.36 -27.73
C GLU A 374 -25.08 -16.13 -27.01
N VAL A 375 -24.19 -15.30 -26.43
CA VAL A 375 -24.58 -14.06 -25.74
C VAL A 375 -25.20 -13.04 -26.73
N ILE A 376 -24.60 -12.87 -27.91
CA ILE A 376 -25.10 -11.97 -28.93
C ILE A 376 -26.47 -12.45 -29.43
N GLU A 377 -26.59 -13.73 -29.79
CA GLU A 377 -27.84 -14.33 -30.29
C GLU A 377 -28.98 -14.19 -29.27
N PHE A 378 -28.70 -14.36 -27.98
CA PHE A 378 -29.71 -14.16 -26.93
C PHE A 378 -30.30 -12.75 -26.96
N TYR A 379 -29.48 -11.69 -27.07
CA TYR A 379 -29.99 -10.31 -27.10
C TYR A 379 -30.72 -9.98 -28.40
N VAL A 380 -30.26 -10.47 -29.52
CA VAL A 380 -31.00 -10.35 -30.80
C VAL A 380 -32.41 -10.93 -30.71
N GLN A 381 -32.56 -12.13 -30.11
CA GLN A 381 -33.86 -12.79 -29.91
C GLN A 381 -34.76 -12.06 -28.90
N LYS A 382 -34.18 -11.34 -27.94
CA LYS A 382 -34.89 -10.67 -26.84
C LYS A 382 -35.09 -9.16 -27.03
N GLU A 383 -34.66 -8.57 -28.14
CA GLU A 383 -34.64 -7.10 -28.37
C GLU A 383 -36.00 -6.45 -28.09
N ASN A 384 -37.12 -7.10 -28.52
CA ASN A 384 -38.47 -6.59 -28.32
C ASN A 384 -39.20 -7.25 -27.13
N SER A 385 -38.51 -7.99 -26.27
CA SER A 385 -39.06 -8.66 -25.11
C SER A 385 -38.97 -7.81 -23.86
N VAL A 386 -39.90 -8.01 -22.90
CA VAL A 386 -39.81 -7.49 -21.54
C VAL A 386 -38.56 -8.02 -20.81
N ASP A 387 -38.07 -9.18 -21.25
CA ASP A 387 -36.91 -9.88 -20.68
C ASP A 387 -35.55 -9.37 -21.23
N LYS A 388 -35.54 -8.35 -22.08
CA LYS A 388 -34.32 -7.81 -22.71
C LYS A 388 -33.25 -7.32 -21.72
N TRP A 389 -33.62 -7.06 -20.48
CA TRP A 389 -32.71 -6.67 -19.40
C TRP A 389 -32.20 -7.85 -18.56
N LYS A 390 -32.71 -9.07 -18.79
CA LYS A 390 -32.17 -10.28 -18.15
C LYS A 390 -30.87 -10.70 -18.82
N LYS A 391 -29.98 -11.24 -18.02
CA LYS A 391 -28.73 -11.79 -18.57
C LYS A 391 -28.93 -13.18 -19.15
N PRO A 392 -28.17 -13.55 -20.21
CA PRO A 392 -28.15 -14.92 -20.71
C PRO A 392 -27.73 -15.91 -19.61
N PRO A 393 -28.34 -17.11 -19.52
CA PRO A 393 -27.98 -18.11 -18.50
C PRO A 393 -26.51 -18.50 -18.49
N ILE A 394 -25.86 -18.45 -19.66
CA ILE A 394 -24.42 -18.73 -19.79
C ILE A 394 -23.57 -17.80 -18.95
N ILE A 395 -23.98 -16.52 -18.77
CA ILE A 395 -23.25 -15.54 -17.96
C ILE A 395 -23.23 -15.97 -16.48
N ASP A 396 -24.37 -16.39 -15.91
CA ASP A 396 -24.42 -16.85 -14.52
C ASP A 396 -23.57 -18.13 -14.33
N LYS A 397 -23.58 -19.05 -15.30
CA LYS A 397 -22.69 -20.23 -15.29
C LYS A 397 -21.22 -19.86 -15.30
N LEU A 398 -20.82 -18.94 -16.16
CA LEU A 398 -19.44 -18.48 -16.25
C LEU A 398 -19.01 -17.75 -14.97
N LYS A 399 -19.90 -17.00 -14.31
CA LYS A 399 -19.65 -16.37 -13.00
C LYS A 399 -19.34 -17.40 -11.91
N GLU A 400 -20.14 -18.45 -11.83
CA GLU A 400 -19.89 -19.51 -10.83
C GLU A 400 -18.55 -20.23 -11.09
N MET A 401 -18.21 -20.48 -12.36
CA MET A 401 -16.90 -21.03 -12.73
C MET A 401 -15.76 -20.09 -12.34
N ALA A 402 -15.89 -18.78 -12.62
CA ALA A 402 -14.87 -17.79 -12.25
C ALA A 402 -14.68 -17.70 -10.72
N LYS A 403 -15.78 -17.76 -9.95
CA LYS A 403 -15.72 -17.84 -8.48
C LYS A 403 -14.99 -19.08 -8.00
N ALA A 404 -15.33 -20.24 -8.54
CA ALA A 404 -14.71 -21.53 -8.18
C ALA A 404 -13.21 -21.54 -8.46
N GLU A 405 -12.77 -20.82 -9.51
CA GLU A 405 -11.37 -20.63 -9.82
C GLU A 405 -10.72 -19.46 -9.04
N GLY A 406 -11.42 -18.77 -8.13
CA GLY A 406 -10.88 -17.60 -7.42
C GLY A 406 -10.56 -16.40 -8.31
N LEU A 407 -11.21 -16.31 -9.49
CA LEU A 407 -11.09 -15.20 -10.43
C LEU A 407 -12.25 -14.22 -10.24
N TRP A 408 -12.43 -13.71 -9.02
CA TRP A 408 -13.59 -12.92 -8.62
C TRP A 408 -13.17 -11.65 -7.88
N ASN A 409 -13.81 -10.51 -8.15
CA ASN A 409 -13.50 -9.20 -7.54
C ASN A 409 -12.04 -8.76 -7.71
N LEU A 410 -11.41 -9.07 -8.83
CA LEU A 410 -9.99 -8.85 -9.07
C LEU A 410 -9.59 -7.37 -9.04
N PHE A 411 -10.54 -6.46 -9.25
CA PHE A 411 -10.33 -5.01 -9.33
C PHE A 411 -10.04 -4.34 -7.98
N LEU A 412 -10.46 -4.97 -6.86
CA LEU A 412 -10.38 -4.36 -5.53
C LEU A 412 -9.15 -4.88 -4.76
N PRO A 413 -8.10 -4.07 -4.57
CA PRO A 413 -6.85 -4.50 -3.93
C PRO A 413 -7.04 -5.13 -2.54
N ALA A 414 -7.95 -4.57 -1.73
CA ALA A 414 -8.25 -5.07 -0.39
C ALA A 414 -8.82 -6.51 -0.37
N VAL A 415 -9.42 -6.96 -1.47
CA VAL A 415 -9.99 -8.31 -1.61
C VAL A 415 -9.07 -9.23 -2.39
N SER A 416 -8.53 -8.74 -3.52
CA SER A 416 -7.73 -9.54 -4.45
C SER A 416 -6.25 -9.65 -4.06
N GLY A 417 -5.71 -8.65 -3.34
CA GLY A 417 -4.28 -8.51 -3.07
C GLY A 417 -3.46 -8.13 -4.31
N LEU A 418 -4.12 -7.67 -5.39
CA LEU A 418 -3.46 -7.24 -6.62
C LEU A 418 -3.16 -5.74 -6.58
N SER A 419 -2.04 -5.33 -7.15
CA SER A 419 -1.74 -3.91 -7.39
C SER A 419 -2.61 -3.35 -8.53
N GLN A 420 -2.64 -2.03 -8.70
CA GLN A 420 -3.31 -1.41 -9.85
C GLN A 420 -2.63 -1.78 -11.17
N VAL A 421 -1.31 -1.96 -11.18
CA VAL A 421 -0.58 -2.46 -12.36
C VAL A 421 -0.98 -3.89 -12.69
N ASP A 422 -1.07 -4.78 -11.70
CA ASP A 422 -1.52 -6.17 -11.91
C ASP A 422 -2.91 -6.21 -12.52
N TYR A 423 -3.85 -5.48 -11.91
CA TYR A 423 -5.23 -5.46 -12.38
C TYR A 423 -5.39 -4.75 -13.73
N ALA A 424 -4.59 -3.72 -14.03
CA ALA A 424 -4.62 -3.06 -15.33
C ALA A 424 -4.40 -4.05 -16.49
N LEU A 425 -3.41 -4.92 -16.39
CA LEU A 425 -3.14 -5.93 -17.40
C LEU A 425 -4.23 -7.02 -17.49
N ILE A 426 -4.87 -7.34 -16.37
CA ILE A 426 -6.05 -8.21 -16.35
C ILE A 426 -7.25 -7.51 -17.02
N ALA A 427 -7.44 -6.22 -16.74
CA ALA A 427 -8.48 -5.41 -17.36
C ALA A 427 -8.31 -5.30 -18.88
N GLU A 428 -7.08 -5.20 -19.39
CA GLU A 428 -6.79 -5.29 -20.82
C GLU A 428 -7.27 -6.61 -21.42
N GLU A 429 -6.93 -7.74 -20.79
CA GLU A 429 -7.33 -9.05 -21.29
C GLU A 429 -8.84 -9.19 -21.33
N THR A 430 -9.55 -8.79 -20.26
CA THR A 430 -11.01 -8.83 -20.20
C THR A 430 -11.68 -7.87 -21.17
N GLY A 431 -11.01 -6.78 -21.54
CA GLY A 431 -11.47 -5.79 -22.53
C GLY A 431 -11.63 -6.33 -23.93
N LYS A 432 -11.04 -7.47 -24.28
CA LYS A 432 -11.19 -8.14 -25.59
C LYS A 432 -12.60 -8.67 -25.86
N CYS A 433 -13.43 -8.85 -24.81
CA CYS A 433 -14.81 -9.29 -24.91
C CYS A 433 -15.71 -8.42 -24.05
N PHE A 434 -16.81 -7.91 -24.61
CA PHE A 434 -17.67 -6.89 -23.99
C PHE A 434 -18.34 -7.33 -22.69
N PHE A 435 -18.57 -8.65 -22.46
CA PHE A 435 -19.19 -9.17 -21.25
C PHE A 435 -18.16 -9.78 -20.25
N ALA A 436 -16.91 -9.92 -20.63
CA ALA A 436 -15.92 -10.57 -19.79
C ALA A 436 -15.74 -9.88 -18.42
N PRO A 437 -15.69 -8.55 -18.29
CA PRO A 437 -15.58 -7.90 -16.98
C PRO A 437 -16.71 -8.27 -16.02
N ASP A 438 -17.93 -8.48 -16.52
CA ASP A 438 -19.08 -8.86 -15.70
C ASP A 438 -18.95 -10.30 -15.16
N VAL A 439 -18.34 -11.20 -15.93
CA VAL A 439 -18.08 -12.59 -15.49
C VAL A 439 -17.19 -12.65 -14.25
N PHE A 440 -16.24 -11.73 -14.14
CA PHE A 440 -15.31 -11.65 -13.00
C PHE A 440 -15.78 -10.68 -11.89
N ASN A 441 -17.01 -10.20 -11.93
CA ASN A 441 -17.55 -9.14 -11.06
C ASN A 441 -16.69 -7.86 -11.07
N CYS A 442 -16.16 -7.52 -12.22
CA CYS A 442 -15.26 -6.39 -12.43
C CYS A 442 -15.88 -5.33 -13.34
N GLN A 443 -17.21 -5.31 -13.52
CA GLN A 443 -17.91 -4.38 -14.39
C GLN A 443 -18.37 -3.12 -13.67
N ALA A 444 -18.21 -1.98 -14.32
CA ALA A 444 -18.82 -0.73 -13.88
C ALA A 444 -20.35 -0.72 -14.13
N PRO A 445 -21.16 -0.05 -13.29
CA PRO A 445 -20.78 0.86 -12.20
C PRO A 445 -20.44 0.17 -10.88
N ASP A 446 -20.71 -1.14 -10.74
CA ASP A 446 -20.58 -1.86 -9.48
C ASP A 446 -19.17 -1.77 -8.90
N THR A 447 -18.11 -1.86 -9.73
CA THR A 447 -16.73 -1.73 -9.25
C THR A 447 -16.50 -0.43 -8.52
N GLY A 448 -16.87 0.71 -9.13
CA GLY A 448 -16.70 2.02 -8.48
C GLY A 448 -17.60 2.21 -7.27
N ASN A 449 -18.78 1.61 -7.25
CA ASN A 449 -19.71 1.66 -6.11
C ASN A 449 -19.21 0.79 -4.96
N MET A 450 -18.61 -0.39 -5.23
CA MET A 450 -17.95 -1.23 -4.22
C MET A 450 -16.71 -0.56 -3.64
N GLU A 451 -15.87 0.09 -4.47
CA GLU A 451 -14.73 0.89 -3.99
C GLU A 451 -15.19 2.04 -3.09
N LEU A 452 -16.24 2.75 -3.49
CA LEU A 452 -16.83 3.83 -2.71
C LEU A 452 -17.31 3.36 -1.34
N LEU A 453 -18.07 2.26 -1.30
CA LEU A 453 -18.58 1.68 -0.05
C LEU A 453 -17.45 1.14 0.83
N HIS A 454 -16.43 0.55 0.22
CA HIS A 454 -15.24 0.06 0.94
C HIS A 454 -14.50 1.22 1.63
N LEU A 455 -14.29 2.34 0.94
CA LEU A 455 -13.53 3.48 1.44
C LEU A 455 -14.32 4.37 2.41
N TYR A 456 -15.61 4.57 2.16
CA TYR A 456 -16.40 5.63 2.81
C TYR A 456 -17.66 5.14 3.51
N GLY A 457 -18.08 3.91 3.28
CA GLY A 457 -19.24 3.31 3.96
C GLY A 457 -18.92 2.97 5.42
N ASP A 458 -19.92 3.15 6.31
CA ASP A 458 -19.83 2.60 7.65
C ASP A 458 -20.06 1.07 7.66
N GLU A 459 -19.85 0.42 8.80
CA GLU A 459 -19.92 -1.04 8.88
C GLU A 459 -21.32 -1.60 8.58
N LYS A 460 -22.40 -0.86 8.91
CA LYS A 460 -23.77 -1.26 8.57
C LYS A 460 -24.02 -1.15 7.07
N GLN A 461 -23.57 -0.06 6.46
CA GLN A 461 -23.68 0.16 5.02
C GLN A 461 -22.84 -0.89 4.24
N LYS A 462 -21.66 -1.25 4.73
CA LYS A 462 -20.85 -2.32 4.14
C LYS A 462 -21.54 -3.68 4.23
N GLN A 463 -22.01 -4.06 5.39
CA GLN A 463 -22.72 -5.32 5.60
C GLN A 463 -23.99 -5.41 4.74
N GLN A 464 -24.76 -4.31 4.67
CA GLN A 464 -26.01 -4.30 3.96
C GLN A 464 -25.86 -4.26 2.45
N TRP A 465 -24.83 -3.57 1.92
CA TRP A 465 -24.72 -3.27 0.49
C TRP A 465 -23.43 -3.74 -0.15
N LEU A 466 -22.26 -3.54 0.49
CA LEU A 466 -20.98 -3.95 -0.09
C LEU A 466 -20.84 -5.47 -0.15
N GLU A 467 -21.18 -6.18 0.92
CA GLU A 467 -21.06 -7.64 0.93
C GLU A 467 -21.90 -8.31 -0.14
N PRO A 468 -23.22 -7.98 -0.33
CA PRO A 468 -24.00 -8.56 -1.41
C PRO A 468 -23.51 -8.18 -2.81
N LEU A 469 -22.92 -6.98 -3.01
CA LEU A 469 -22.28 -6.59 -4.26
C LEU A 469 -21.02 -7.40 -4.53
N LEU A 470 -20.17 -7.60 -3.52
CA LEU A 470 -18.98 -8.47 -3.62
C LEU A 470 -19.34 -9.93 -3.90
N GLN A 471 -20.47 -10.42 -3.36
CA GLN A 471 -21.00 -11.75 -3.66
C GLN A 471 -21.60 -11.83 -5.08
N GLY A 472 -21.93 -10.68 -5.71
CA GLY A 472 -22.61 -10.62 -7.00
C GLY A 472 -24.09 -11.02 -6.94
N SER A 473 -24.70 -11.04 -5.74
CA SER A 473 -26.11 -11.33 -5.52
C SER A 473 -27.02 -10.17 -5.90
N ILE A 474 -26.53 -8.95 -5.78
CA ILE A 474 -27.17 -7.71 -6.23
C ILE A 474 -26.26 -6.93 -7.15
N THR A 475 -26.80 -5.93 -7.84
CA THR A 475 -26.10 -4.90 -8.59
C THR A 475 -26.53 -3.50 -8.13
N SER A 476 -25.85 -2.47 -8.57
CA SER A 476 -26.08 -1.09 -8.18
C SER A 476 -26.08 -0.15 -9.39
N CYS A 477 -26.55 1.09 -9.18
CA CYS A 477 -26.36 2.18 -10.12
C CYS A 477 -25.79 3.42 -9.41
N PHE A 478 -25.20 4.33 -10.22
CA PHE A 478 -24.64 5.58 -9.74
C PHE A 478 -25.36 6.76 -10.37
N CYS A 479 -26.05 7.56 -9.55
CA CYS A 479 -26.95 8.64 -9.97
C CYS A 479 -26.32 10.00 -9.67
N MET A 480 -25.46 10.47 -10.58
CA MET A 480 -24.78 11.77 -10.43
C MET A 480 -25.28 12.77 -11.47
N THR A 481 -25.23 12.39 -12.76
CA THR A 481 -25.52 13.24 -13.92
C THR A 481 -26.99 13.64 -13.97
N GLU A 482 -27.27 14.88 -14.33
CA GLU A 482 -28.64 15.46 -14.45
C GLU A 482 -28.91 15.95 -15.86
N PRO A 483 -30.16 15.85 -16.38
CA PRO A 483 -30.49 16.32 -17.70
C PRO A 483 -30.51 17.86 -17.85
N ASP A 484 -30.88 18.55 -16.76
CA ASP A 484 -31.21 19.97 -16.78
C ASP A 484 -30.01 20.90 -16.48
N VAL A 485 -28.84 20.33 -16.08
CA VAL A 485 -27.61 21.07 -15.75
C VAL A 485 -26.36 20.47 -16.39
N ALA A 486 -25.34 21.30 -16.59
CA ALA A 486 -24.02 20.85 -17.07
C ALA A 486 -23.27 20.08 -15.99
N SER A 487 -23.55 18.78 -15.85
CA SER A 487 -23.03 17.90 -14.78
C SER A 487 -21.54 17.58 -14.90
N SER A 488 -20.88 17.96 -16.01
CA SER A 488 -19.42 17.92 -16.11
C SER A 488 -18.72 18.83 -15.09
N ASP A 489 -19.38 19.89 -14.65
CA ASP A 489 -19.07 20.59 -13.40
C ASP A 489 -19.93 19.99 -12.28
N ALA A 490 -19.34 19.09 -11.49
CA ALA A 490 -20.02 18.42 -10.39
C ALA A 490 -20.58 19.36 -9.31
N THR A 491 -20.19 20.64 -9.32
CA THR A 491 -20.74 21.65 -8.41
C THR A 491 -22.06 22.25 -8.91
N ASN A 492 -22.52 21.92 -10.12
CA ASN A 492 -23.80 22.39 -10.69
C ASN A 492 -24.98 21.44 -10.39
N ILE A 493 -24.76 20.33 -9.75
CA ILE A 493 -25.79 19.34 -9.41
C ILE A 493 -26.86 20.01 -8.53
N GLU A 494 -28.13 19.87 -8.93
CA GLU A 494 -29.29 20.52 -8.27
C GLU A 494 -30.24 19.55 -7.57
N CYS A 495 -30.17 18.24 -7.87
CA CYS A 495 -30.93 17.23 -7.10
C CYS A 495 -30.75 17.49 -5.61
N SER A 496 -31.85 17.71 -4.90
CA SER A 496 -31.81 18.07 -3.48
C SER A 496 -31.84 16.86 -2.57
N ILE A 497 -31.07 16.93 -1.48
CA ILE A 497 -31.07 15.97 -0.38
C ILE A 497 -31.29 16.79 0.90
N GLN A 498 -32.53 16.85 1.38
CA GLN A 498 -32.90 17.69 2.52
C GLN A 498 -33.15 16.85 3.76
N ARG A 499 -32.56 17.25 4.88
CA ARG A 499 -32.77 16.56 6.15
C ARG A 499 -34.16 16.86 6.69
N ASP A 500 -34.86 15.81 7.13
CA ASP A 500 -36.17 15.90 7.77
C ASP A 500 -36.19 14.89 8.94
N GLY A 501 -35.89 15.42 10.14
CA GLY A 501 -35.72 14.59 11.34
C GLY A 501 -34.62 13.54 11.21
N ASP A 502 -35.01 12.28 11.40
CA ASP A 502 -34.11 11.12 11.27
C ASP A 502 -34.04 10.55 9.85
N SER A 503 -34.49 11.32 8.88
CA SER A 503 -34.54 10.95 7.46
C SER A 503 -33.93 12.03 6.56
N TYR A 504 -33.68 11.68 5.32
CA TYR A 504 -33.45 12.61 4.22
C TYR A 504 -34.50 12.43 3.15
N VAL A 505 -34.94 13.54 2.56
CA VAL A 505 -35.85 13.58 1.42
C VAL A 505 -35.07 13.97 0.17
N VAL A 506 -35.10 13.08 -0.82
CA VAL A 506 -34.40 13.26 -2.11
C VAL A 506 -35.40 13.69 -3.18
N ASN A 507 -35.09 14.79 -3.89
CA ASN A 507 -35.90 15.28 -5.01
C ASN A 507 -35.01 15.68 -6.16
N GLY A 508 -35.32 15.22 -7.39
CA GLY A 508 -34.63 15.62 -8.60
C GLY A 508 -34.66 14.55 -9.69
N LYS A 509 -34.02 14.87 -10.80
CA LYS A 509 -33.93 13.98 -11.95
C LYS A 509 -32.47 13.59 -12.19
N LYS A 510 -32.24 12.34 -12.48
CA LYS A 510 -30.94 11.80 -12.86
C LYS A 510 -31.05 11.08 -14.20
N TRP A 511 -30.00 11.13 -14.98
CA TRP A 511 -29.91 10.34 -16.21
C TRP A 511 -28.51 9.73 -16.38
N TRP A 512 -28.33 8.91 -17.39
CA TRP A 512 -27.12 8.11 -17.59
C TRP A 512 -26.79 7.26 -16.36
N SER A 513 -27.84 6.87 -15.62
CA SER A 513 -27.70 5.97 -14.48
C SER A 513 -27.54 4.55 -14.96
N SER A 514 -26.28 4.18 -15.23
CA SER A 514 -25.93 2.87 -15.78
C SER A 514 -26.25 1.75 -14.81
N GLY A 515 -26.77 0.63 -15.33
CA GLY A 515 -27.09 -0.55 -14.52
C GLY A 515 -28.49 -0.54 -13.90
N ALA A 516 -29.23 0.57 -13.97
CA ALA A 516 -30.52 0.71 -13.28
C ALA A 516 -31.63 -0.22 -13.83
N GLY A 517 -31.54 -0.64 -15.09
CA GLY A 517 -32.48 -1.60 -15.68
C GLY A 517 -32.19 -3.07 -15.36
N ASN A 518 -31.09 -3.38 -14.69
CA ASN A 518 -30.77 -4.73 -14.29
C ASN A 518 -31.78 -5.22 -13.21
N PRO A 519 -32.45 -6.37 -13.37
CA PRO A 519 -33.38 -6.90 -12.37
C PRO A 519 -32.76 -7.13 -10.99
N LYS A 520 -31.43 -7.32 -10.94
CA LYS A 520 -30.64 -7.46 -9.69
C LYS A 520 -30.23 -6.11 -9.10
N CYS A 521 -30.51 -4.96 -9.74
CA CYS A 521 -30.19 -3.64 -9.19
C CYS A 521 -31.07 -3.34 -7.97
N LYS A 522 -30.44 -3.18 -6.80
CA LYS A 522 -31.14 -2.98 -5.51
C LYS A 522 -30.84 -1.63 -4.88
N ILE A 523 -29.76 -0.98 -5.28
CA ILE A 523 -29.29 0.23 -4.63
C ILE A 523 -28.81 1.27 -5.65
N ALA A 524 -29.22 2.53 -5.48
CA ALA A 524 -28.68 3.70 -6.15
C ALA A 524 -27.81 4.50 -5.18
N ILE A 525 -26.63 4.91 -5.61
CA ILE A 525 -25.82 5.91 -4.92
C ILE A 525 -26.13 7.26 -5.58
N VAL A 526 -26.80 8.15 -4.84
CA VAL A 526 -27.30 9.42 -5.37
C VAL A 526 -26.46 10.58 -4.87
N MET A 527 -25.93 11.40 -5.76
CA MET A 527 -25.28 12.66 -5.41
C MET A 527 -26.29 13.82 -5.53
N GLY A 528 -26.39 14.64 -4.48
CA GLY A 528 -27.29 15.76 -4.45
C GLY A 528 -26.84 16.88 -3.51
N LYS A 529 -27.53 18.00 -3.55
CA LYS A 529 -27.23 19.22 -2.81
C LYS A 529 -27.88 19.17 -1.41
N THR A 530 -27.07 19.25 -0.36
CA THR A 530 -27.52 19.27 1.04
C THR A 530 -27.38 20.63 1.72
N LYS A 531 -26.46 21.46 1.25
CA LYS A 531 -26.15 22.74 1.88
C LYS A 531 -26.50 23.91 0.94
N ASN A 532 -26.86 25.03 1.55
CA ASN A 532 -27.16 26.27 0.82
C ASN A 532 -25.91 26.92 0.22
N ALA A 533 -26.11 27.99 -0.57
CA ALA A 533 -25.05 28.70 -1.31
C ALA A 533 -23.96 29.34 -0.42
N THR A 534 -24.16 29.45 0.90
CA THR A 534 -23.17 30.03 1.83
C THR A 534 -22.01 29.07 2.11
N ALA A 535 -22.18 27.74 1.90
CA ALA A 535 -21.10 26.78 2.03
C ALA A 535 -20.17 26.86 0.80
N PRO A 536 -18.85 26.55 0.95
CA PRO A 536 -17.94 26.43 -0.20
C PRO A 536 -18.48 25.47 -1.25
N ARG A 537 -18.38 25.82 -2.55
CA ARG A 537 -19.00 25.06 -3.67
C ARG A 537 -18.76 23.55 -3.59
N HIS A 538 -17.52 23.11 -3.29
CA HIS A 538 -17.17 21.69 -3.16
C HIS A 538 -17.70 21.01 -1.87
N LYS A 539 -18.34 21.75 -0.98
CA LYS A 539 -18.92 21.25 0.29
C LYS A 539 -20.45 21.38 0.31
N GLN A 540 -21.09 21.65 -0.82
CA GLN A 540 -22.54 21.77 -0.92
C GLN A 540 -23.25 20.46 -1.20
N HIS A 541 -22.55 19.43 -1.67
CA HIS A 541 -23.12 18.18 -2.14
C HIS A 541 -22.75 17.02 -1.21
N SER A 542 -23.65 16.06 -1.12
CA SER A 542 -23.50 14.82 -0.34
C SER A 542 -23.83 13.61 -1.21
N MET A 543 -23.49 12.42 -0.75
CA MET A 543 -23.91 11.15 -1.36
C MET A 543 -24.76 10.36 -0.40
N ILE A 544 -25.85 9.78 -0.90
CA ILE A 544 -26.79 9.01 -0.10
C ILE A 544 -27.20 7.72 -0.80
N LEU A 545 -27.39 6.67 -0.02
CA LEU A 545 -27.85 5.36 -0.46
C LEU A 545 -29.37 5.34 -0.57
N VAL A 546 -29.89 5.06 -1.75
CA VAL A 546 -31.33 4.97 -2.01
C VAL A 546 -31.65 3.58 -2.56
N PRO A 547 -32.38 2.71 -1.80
CA PRO A 547 -32.88 1.47 -2.35
C PRO A 547 -33.81 1.73 -3.55
N ILE A 548 -33.64 1.01 -4.65
CA ILE A 548 -34.36 1.25 -5.92
C ILE A 548 -35.90 1.13 -5.77
N ASN A 549 -36.34 0.29 -4.83
CA ASN A 549 -37.77 0.09 -4.55
C ASN A 549 -38.38 1.08 -3.54
N THR A 550 -37.62 2.12 -3.13
CA THR A 550 -38.15 3.14 -2.24
C THR A 550 -39.28 3.92 -2.94
N PRO A 551 -40.42 4.15 -2.27
CA PRO A 551 -41.51 4.96 -2.82
C PRO A 551 -41.04 6.31 -3.33
N GLY A 552 -41.46 6.67 -4.54
CA GLY A 552 -41.03 7.92 -5.21
C GLY A 552 -39.81 7.77 -6.13
N VAL A 553 -39.17 6.61 -6.15
CA VAL A 553 -38.14 6.29 -7.16
C VAL A 553 -38.82 5.78 -8.42
N GLU A 554 -38.65 6.48 -9.53
CA GLU A 554 -39.29 6.16 -10.80
C GLU A 554 -38.21 5.98 -11.89
N ILE A 555 -38.12 4.80 -12.47
CA ILE A 555 -37.24 4.51 -13.61
C ILE A 555 -38.06 4.86 -14.87
N ILE A 556 -37.69 5.97 -15.54
CA ILE A 556 -38.53 6.58 -16.58
C ILE A 556 -38.33 5.90 -17.95
N ARG A 557 -37.10 5.87 -18.45
CA ARG A 557 -36.79 5.33 -19.77
C ARG A 557 -35.33 4.96 -19.92
N PRO A 558 -35.00 4.01 -20.78
CA PRO A 558 -33.62 3.75 -21.16
C PRO A 558 -33.12 4.80 -22.16
N LEU A 559 -31.80 5.00 -22.15
CA LEU A 559 -31.06 5.84 -23.07
C LEU A 559 -30.17 4.97 -23.95
N SER A 560 -30.13 5.25 -25.27
CA SER A 560 -29.26 4.53 -26.18
C SER A 560 -28.02 5.35 -26.57
N VAL A 561 -26.93 4.64 -26.88
CA VAL A 561 -25.72 5.21 -27.47
C VAL A 561 -25.67 4.78 -28.93
N PHE A 562 -25.94 5.72 -29.86
CA PHE A 562 -26.04 5.42 -31.29
C PHE A 562 -27.01 4.27 -31.63
N GLY A 563 -28.10 4.16 -30.87
CA GLY A 563 -29.07 3.07 -31.01
C GLY A 563 -28.78 1.81 -30.17
N TYR A 564 -27.59 1.64 -29.64
CA TYR A 564 -27.25 0.52 -28.72
C TYR A 564 -27.73 0.78 -27.30
N MET A 565 -28.47 -0.15 -26.72
CA MET A 565 -29.13 -0.01 -25.42
C MET A 565 -28.32 -0.54 -24.23
N ASP A 566 -27.18 -1.17 -24.47
CA ASP A 566 -26.32 -1.79 -23.46
C ASP A 566 -27.06 -2.77 -22.50
N HIS A 567 -27.89 -3.63 -23.08
CA HIS A 567 -28.78 -4.56 -22.37
C HIS A 567 -28.02 -5.39 -21.32
N LEU A 568 -26.83 -5.88 -21.67
CA LEU A 568 -26.02 -6.75 -20.82
C LEU A 568 -25.67 -6.10 -19.48
N HIS A 569 -25.35 -4.80 -19.50
CA HIS A 569 -24.94 -4.06 -18.31
C HIS A 569 -26.11 -3.35 -17.62
N GLY A 570 -27.35 -3.71 -17.99
CA GLY A 570 -28.56 -3.13 -17.42
C GLY A 570 -28.91 -1.75 -17.95
N GLY A 571 -28.33 -1.33 -19.11
CA GLY A 571 -28.61 -0.09 -19.80
C GLY A 571 -28.22 1.19 -19.05
N HIS A 572 -28.56 2.31 -19.67
CA HIS A 572 -28.43 3.65 -19.08
C HIS A 572 -29.83 4.22 -18.93
N PHE A 573 -30.18 4.74 -17.76
CA PHE A 573 -31.55 5.13 -17.50
C PHE A 573 -31.67 6.58 -17.01
N GLU A 574 -32.82 7.18 -17.31
CA GLU A 574 -33.35 8.35 -16.64
C GLU A 574 -34.17 7.89 -15.43
N ILE A 575 -33.88 8.50 -14.26
CA ILE A 575 -34.51 8.17 -12.98
C ILE A 575 -34.99 9.47 -12.32
N HIS A 576 -36.24 9.49 -11.88
CA HIS A 576 -36.80 10.57 -11.10
C HIS A 576 -36.91 10.17 -9.63
N PHE A 577 -36.60 11.10 -8.76
CA PHE A 577 -36.76 10.99 -7.32
C PHE A 577 -37.80 12.03 -6.88
N ASN A 578 -38.99 11.54 -6.48
CA ASN A 578 -40.13 12.38 -6.10
C ASN A 578 -40.43 12.15 -4.62
N GLN A 579 -40.01 13.07 -3.75
CA GLN A 579 -40.19 12.98 -2.28
C GLN A 579 -39.67 11.63 -1.69
N VAL A 580 -38.54 11.15 -2.21
CA VAL A 580 -37.96 9.88 -1.79
C VAL A 580 -37.36 9.99 -0.40
N ARG A 581 -37.99 9.32 0.57
CA ARG A 581 -37.59 9.36 1.99
C ARG A 581 -36.70 8.15 2.32
N VAL A 582 -35.52 8.41 2.84
CA VAL A 582 -34.58 7.38 3.32
C VAL A 582 -34.04 7.73 4.71
N PRO A 583 -33.68 6.74 5.54
CA PRO A 583 -33.10 6.98 6.85
C PRO A 583 -31.83 7.84 6.79
N ALA A 584 -31.58 8.64 7.82
CA ALA A 584 -30.37 9.46 7.92
C ALA A 584 -29.07 8.64 7.91
N SER A 585 -29.13 7.39 8.38
CA SER A 585 -28.02 6.42 8.30
C SER A 585 -27.61 6.02 6.89
N ASN A 586 -28.41 6.35 5.86
CA ASN A 586 -28.06 6.11 4.47
C ASN A 586 -27.10 7.16 3.89
N LEU A 587 -26.82 8.25 4.61
CA LEU A 587 -25.86 9.26 4.20
C LEU A 587 -24.43 8.69 4.31
N ILE A 588 -23.64 8.83 3.25
CA ILE A 588 -22.28 8.31 3.23
C ILE A 588 -21.31 9.39 3.74
N LEU A 589 -20.45 9.04 4.72
CA LEU A 589 -19.38 9.87 5.29
C LEU A 589 -19.83 11.19 5.93
N GLY A 590 -21.03 11.71 5.64
CA GLY A 590 -21.59 12.94 6.18
C GLY A 590 -21.90 14.01 5.14
N GLU A 591 -22.59 15.08 5.59
CA GLU A 591 -23.01 16.17 4.73
C GLU A 591 -21.83 16.99 4.17
N GLY A 592 -21.93 17.37 2.91
CA GLY A 592 -20.93 18.19 2.21
C GLY A 592 -19.68 17.43 1.77
N ARG A 593 -19.68 16.09 1.87
CA ARG A 593 -18.55 15.24 1.48
C ARG A 593 -18.72 14.57 0.11
N GLY A 594 -19.80 14.86 -0.61
CA GLY A 594 -20.14 14.24 -1.89
C GLY A 594 -19.07 14.43 -2.98
N PHE A 595 -18.48 15.62 -3.07
CA PHE A 595 -17.41 15.89 -4.05
C PHE A 595 -16.14 15.05 -3.75
N GLU A 596 -15.75 14.94 -2.51
CA GLU A 596 -14.61 14.12 -2.05
C GLU A 596 -14.83 12.65 -2.38
N ILE A 597 -16.01 12.13 -2.08
CA ILE A 597 -16.39 10.74 -2.39
C ILE A 597 -16.35 10.50 -3.90
N ALA A 598 -16.87 11.44 -4.72
CA ALA A 598 -16.85 11.34 -6.17
C ALA A 598 -15.42 11.24 -6.72
N GLN A 599 -14.50 12.05 -6.23
CA GLN A 599 -13.09 12.02 -6.67
C GLN A 599 -12.39 10.71 -6.28
N GLY A 600 -12.64 10.18 -5.06
CA GLY A 600 -12.09 8.91 -4.61
C GLY A 600 -12.58 7.72 -5.45
N ARG A 601 -13.87 7.70 -5.82
CA ARG A 601 -14.48 6.66 -6.65
C ARG A 601 -13.94 6.63 -8.07
N LEU A 602 -13.76 7.82 -8.68
CA LEU A 602 -13.49 7.92 -10.12
C LEU A 602 -12.03 7.62 -10.50
N GLY A 603 -11.08 7.67 -9.54
CA GLY A 603 -9.65 7.51 -9.85
C GLY A 603 -9.28 6.16 -10.43
N PRO A 604 -9.36 5.04 -9.68
CA PRO A 604 -9.04 3.70 -10.16
C PRO A 604 -9.94 3.27 -11.32
N GLY A 605 -11.23 3.57 -11.26
CA GLY A 605 -12.19 3.25 -12.32
C GLY A 605 -11.78 3.77 -13.71
N ARG A 606 -11.16 4.95 -13.79
CA ARG A 606 -10.64 5.51 -15.06
C ARG A 606 -9.51 4.69 -15.63
N ILE A 607 -8.61 4.13 -14.80
CA ILE A 607 -7.55 3.22 -15.27
C ILE A 607 -8.17 1.95 -15.82
N HIS A 608 -9.13 1.36 -15.10
CA HIS A 608 -9.81 0.14 -15.51
C HIS A 608 -10.51 0.32 -16.86
N HIS A 609 -11.22 1.44 -17.07
CA HIS A 609 -11.84 1.75 -18.34
C HIS A 609 -10.80 1.92 -19.46
N CYS A 610 -9.72 2.66 -19.23
CA CYS A 610 -8.67 2.86 -20.23
C CYS A 610 -7.99 1.54 -20.62
N MET A 611 -7.66 0.67 -19.67
CA MET A 611 -7.05 -0.62 -20.00
C MET A 611 -8.03 -1.57 -20.72
N ARG A 612 -9.30 -1.59 -20.36
CA ARG A 612 -10.31 -2.34 -21.13
C ARG A 612 -10.42 -1.84 -22.57
N THR A 613 -10.31 -0.52 -22.80
CA THR A 613 -10.30 0.00 -24.19
C THR A 613 -9.04 -0.37 -24.95
N VAL A 614 -7.88 -0.55 -24.29
CA VAL A 614 -6.68 -1.13 -24.90
C VAL A 614 -6.97 -2.55 -25.39
N GLY A 615 -7.59 -3.39 -24.56
CA GLY A 615 -8.01 -4.74 -24.96
C GLY A 615 -9.01 -4.73 -26.13
N LEU A 616 -9.93 -3.78 -26.12
CA LEU A 616 -10.88 -3.58 -27.22
C LEU A 616 -10.16 -3.19 -28.54
N ALA A 617 -9.14 -2.33 -28.45
CA ALA A 617 -8.31 -1.95 -29.59
C ALA A 617 -7.52 -3.14 -30.16
N GLU A 618 -6.99 -4.01 -29.30
CA GLU A 618 -6.35 -5.28 -29.71
C GLU A 618 -7.33 -6.14 -30.51
N ARG A 619 -8.57 -6.29 -30.04
CA ARG A 619 -9.60 -7.02 -30.75
C ARG A 619 -9.96 -6.39 -32.11
N ALA A 620 -10.08 -5.06 -32.15
CA ALA A 620 -10.35 -4.32 -33.40
C ALA A 620 -9.21 -4.48 -34.41
N LEU A 621 -7.95 -4.39 -33.96
CA LEU A 621 -6.77 -4.61 -34.78
C LEU A 621 -6.71 -6.05 -35.30
N GLN A 622 -7.03 -7.03 -34.47
CA GLN A 622 -7.12 -8.43 -34.88
C GLN A 622 -8.14 -8.62 -36.02
N ILE A 623 -9.37 -8.11 -35.84
CA ILE A 623 -10.42 -8.16 -36.86
C ILE A 623 -9.96 -7.47 -38.17
N MET A 624 -9.32 -6.30 -38.06
CA MET A 624 -8.78 -5.57 -39.21
C MET A 624 -7.73 -6.41 -39.95
N CYS A 625 -6.80 -7.05 -39.26
CA CYS A 625 -5.75 -7.88 -39.86
C CYS A 625 -6.35 -9.15 -40.49
N GLU A 626 -7.29 -9.85 -39.83
CA GLU A 626 -7.97 -11.01 -40.38
C GLU A 626 -8.70 -10.66 -41.67
N ARG A 627 -9.46 -9.58 -41.67
CA ARG A 627 -10.15 -9.08 -42.89
C ARG A 627 -9.17 -8.72 -43.99
N ALA A 628 -8.11 -7.99 -43.65
CA ALA A 628 -7.11 -7.53 -44.62
C ALA A 628 -6.36 -8.67 -45.31
N THR A 629 -6.16 -9.81 -44.60
CA THR A 629 -5.50 -10.99 -45.17
C THR A 629 -6.41 -11.90 -45.98
N GLN A 630 -7.73 -11.81 -45.79
CA GLN A 630 -8.71 -12.65 -46.46
C GLN A 630 -9.33 -11.96 -47.70
N ARG A 631 -9.70 -10.70 -47.58
CA ARG A 631 -10.48 -9.99 -48.59
C ARG A 631 -9.61 -9.53 -49.77
N VAL A 632 -10.12 -9.75 -50.96
CA VAL A 632 -9.52 -9.30 -52.23
C VAL A 632 -10.34 -8.14 -52.81
N ALA A 633 -9.69 -7.04 -53.17
CA ALA A 633 -10.22 -5.92 -53.89
C ALA A 633 -9.22 -5.48 -54.95
N PHE A 634 -9.70 -5.12 -56.14
CA PHE A 634 -8.82 -4.72 -57.25
C PHE A 634 -7.71 -5.72 -57.56
N LYS A 635 -8.06 -7.03 -57.53
CA LYS A 635 -7.15 -8.17 -57.78
C LYS A 635 -6.01 -8.34 -56.76
N LYS A 636 -6.01 -7.62 -55.64
CA LYS A 636 -5.01 -7.72 -54.56
C LYS A 636 -5.72 -7.93 -53.22
N LYS A 637 -5.04 -8.61 -52.28
CA LYS A 637 -5.50 -8.66 -50.90
C LYS A 637 -5.45 -7.26 -50.27
N LEU A 638 -6.38 -6.96 -49.33
CA LEU A 638 -6.46 -5.61 -48.76
C LEU A 638 -5.18 -5.16 -48.10
N HIS A 639 -4.46 -6.05 -47.42
CA HIS A 639 -3.18 -5.71 -46.78
C HIS A 639 -2.07 -5.30 -47.78
N SER A 640 -2.23 -5.64 -49.06
CA SER A 640 -1.30 -5.25 -50.13
C SER A 640 -1.55 -3.85 -50.66
N HIS A 641 -2.60 -3.17 -50.18
CA HIS A 641 -2.81 -1.76 -50.37
C HIS A 641 -2.12 -0.97 -49.27
N GLU A 642 -1.18 -0.11 -49.62
CA GLU A 642 -0.26 0.57 -48.72
C GLU A 642 -1.00 1.33 -47.60
N VAL A 643 -2.12 1.98 -47.90
CA VAL A 643 -2.94 2.67 -46.89
C VAL A 643 -3.44 1.75 -45.77
N VAL A 644 -3.80 0.50 -46.12
CA VAL A 644 -4.27 -0.49 -45.10
C VAL A 644 -3.09 -0.97 -44.25
N ALA A 645 -1.93 -1.20 -44.88
CA ALA A 645 -0.71 -1.56 -44.16
C ALA A 645 -0.28 -0.46 -43.16
N HIS A 646 -0.37 0.82 -43.59
CA HIS A 646 -0.08 1.96 -42.70
C HIS A 646 -1.09 2.05 -41.56
N TRP A 647 -2.39 1.85 -41.79
CA TRP A 647 -3.39 1.85 -40.72
C TRP A 647 -3.15 0.75 -39.68
N ILE A 648 -2.73 -0.44 -40.10
CA ILE A 648 -2.36 -1.54 -39.19
C ILE A 648 -1.16 -1.11 -38.36
N ALA A 649 -0.08 -0.58 -38.97
CA ALA A 649 1.12 -0.15 -38.28
C ALA A 649 0.86 0.97 -37.27
N GLU A 650 0.18 2.04 -37.69
CA GLU A 650 -0.17 3.15 -36.82
C GLU A 650 -1.12 2.75 -35.67
N SER A 651 -2.02 1.78 -35.92
CA SER A 651 -2.89 1.25 -34.87
C SER A 651 -2.08 0.47 -33.82
N ARG A 652 -1.08 -0.30 -34.24
CA ARG A 652 -0.17 -0.98 -33.30
C ARG A 652 0.61 0.04 -32.45
N ILE A 653 1.19 1.07 -33.08
CA ILE A 653 1.92 2.13 -32.37
C ILE A 653 1.00 2.80 -31.33
N ALA A 654 -0.20 3.21 -31.73
CA ALA A 654 -1.15 3.87 -30.84
C ALA A 654 -1.57 2.99 -29.66
N ILE A 655 -1.73 1.66 -29.86
CA ILE A 655 -2.04 0.71 -28.79
C ILE A 655 -0.90 0.68 -27.76
N GLU A 656 0.37 0.61 -28.20
CA GLU A 656 1.51 0.58 -27.28
C GLU A 656 1.64 1.91 -26.52
N GLU A 657 1.46 3.05 -27.19
CA GLU A 657 1.49 4.36 -26.54
C GLU A 657 0.46 4.50 -25.41
N ILE A 658 -0.81 4.14 -25.67
CA ILE A 658 -1.86 4.25 -24.65
C ILE A 658 -1.73 3.19 -23.55
N ARG A 659 -1.24 1.99 -23.87
CA ARG A 659 -0.94 0.95 -22.88
C ARG A 659 0.12 1.43 -21.90
N LEU A 660 1.27 1.88 -22.39
CA LEU A 660 2.36 2.39 -21.58
C LEU A 660 1.94 3.58 -20.72
N LEU A 661 1.19 4.53 -21.29
CA LEU A 661 0.69 5.69 -20.56
C LEU A 661 -0.28 5.27 -19.44
N THR A 662 -1.13 4.27 -19.69
CA THR A 662 -2.10 3.79 -18.70
C THR A 662 -1.43 2.98 -17.60
N LEU A 663 -0.45 2.14 -17.92
CA LEU A 663 0.36 1.43 -16.92
C LEU A 663 1.15 2.41 -16.05
N LYS A 664 1.68 3.50 -16.61
CA LYS A 664 2.29 4.58 -15.83
C LYS A 664 1.31 5.20 -14.84
N ALA A 665 0.06 5.43 -15.23
CA ALA A 665 -0.96 5.95 -14.33
C ALA A 665 -1.30 4.94 -13.23
N ALA A 666 -1.41 3.64 -13.55
CA ALA A 666 -1.64 2.57 -12.58
C ALA A 666 -0.49 2.49 -11.57
N HIS A 667 0.75 2.46 -12.03
CA HIS A 667 1.94 2.50 -11.17
C HIS A 667 1.98 3.76 -10.30
N THR A 668 1.56 4.91 -10.83
CA THR A 668 1.50 6.14 -10.04
C THR A 668 0.46 6.07 -8.93
N ILE A 669 -0.68 5.39 -9.14
CA ILE A 669 -1.63 5.14 -8.04
C ILE A 669 -1.01 4.20 -7.00
N ASP A 670 -0.36 3.11 -7.41
CA ASP A 670 0.27 2.16 -6.47
C ASP A 670 1.36 2.83 -5.62
N THR A 671 2.07 3.82 -6.17
CA THR A 671 3.20 4.49 -5.48
C THR A 671 2.81 5.79 -4.76
N LEU A 672 1.92 6.60 -5.33
CA LEU A 672 1.58 7.95 -4.83
C LEU A 672 0.12 8.09 -4.38
N GLY A 673 -0.67 7.03 -4.52
CA GLY A 673 -2.10 7.07 -4.28
C GLY A 673 -2.86 7.90 -5.32
N ASN A 674 -4.17 7.94 -5.16
CA ASN A 674 -5.11 8.58 -6.11
C ASN A 674 -4.80 10.07 -6.32
N THR A 675 -4.49 10.78 -5.23
CA THR A 675 -4.19 12.23 -5.26
C THR A 675 -2.90 12.53 -6.03
N GLY A 676 -1.87 11.67 -5.89
CA GLY A 676 -0.60 11.84 -6.61
C GLY A 676 -0.72 11.53 -8.12
N ALA A 677 -1.71 10.74 -8.52
CA ALA A 677 -1.90 10.28 -9.90
C ALA A 677 -2.88 11.13 -10.73
N ILE A 678 -3.45 12.20 -10.17
CA ILE A 678 -4.52 13.01 -10.83
C ILE A 678 -4.13 13.42 -12.24
N LYS A 679 -2.91 13.89 -12.47
CA LYS A 679 -2.42 14.34 -13.78
C LYS A 679 -2.34 13.18 -14.78
N GLN A 680 -1.78 12.04 -14.38
CA GLN A 680 -1.66 10.84 -15.21
C GLN A 680 -3.04 10.27 -15.55
N ILE A 681 -3.95 10.22 -14.58
CA ILE A 681 -5.33 9.78 -14.77
C ILE A 681 -6.06 10.70 -15.78
N ALA A 682 -5.88 12.01 -15.70
CA ALA A 682 -6.46 12.94 -16.68
C ALA A 682 -5.88 12.70 -18.09
N MET A 683 -4.57 12.44 -18.22
CA MET A 683 -3.91 12.17 -19.50
C MET A 683 -4.46 10.92 -20.17
N ILE A 684 -4.59 9.80 -19.46
CA ILE A 684 -5.09 8.56 -20.05
C ILE A 684 -6.55 8.64 -20.46
N LYS A 685 -7.37 9.39 -19.71
CA LYS A 685 -8.79 9.59 -20.00
C LYS A 685 -9.03 10.33 -21.32
N VAL A 686 -8.08 11.13 -21.76
CA VAL A 686 -8.10 11.78 -23.09
C VAL A 686 -7.45 10.88 -24.14
N ALA A 687 -6.25 10.36 -23.86
CA ALA A 687 -5.44 9.67 -24.86
C ALA A 687 -6.06 8.34 -25.29
N ALA A 688 -6.44 7.48 -24.35
CA ALA A 688 -6.89 6.13 -24.66
C ALA A 688 -8.20 6.11 -25.49
N PRO A 689 -9.31 6.74 -25.07
CA PRO A 689 -10.54 6.68 -25.86
C PRO A 689 -10.41 7.33 -27.26
N ARG A 690 -9.61 8.42 -27.39
CA ARG A 690 -9.35 9.05 -28.69
C ARG A 690 -8.62 8.12 -29.64
N ALA A 691 -7.55 7.50 -29.19
CA ALA A 691 -6.77 6.57 -30.01
C ALA A 691 -7.60 5.35 -30.40
N VAL A 692 -8.36 4.77 -29.46
CA VAL A 692 -9.15 3.56 -29.70
C VAL A 692 -10.32 3.83 -30.65
N CYS A 693 -11.00 4.96 -30.53
CA CYS A 693 -12.01 5.37 -31.53
C CYS A 693 -11.42 5.39 -32.97
N LYS A 694 -10.20 5.94 -33.15
CA LYS A 694 -9.52 5.96 -34.44
C LYS A 694 -9.16 4.56 -34.96
N ILE A 695 -8.73 3.67 -34.05
CA ILE A 695 -8.39 2.29 -34.40
C ILE A 695 -9.64 1.52 -34.86
N ILE A 696 -10.74 1.65 -34.12
CA ILE A 696 -12.01 0.97 -34.47
C ILE A 696 -12.57 1.52 -35.78
N ASP A 697 -12.54 2.85 -36.00
CA ASP A 697 -12.95 3.50 -37.26
C ASP A 697 -12.18 2.92 -38.46
N ARG A 698 -10.85 2.76 -38.34
CA ARG A 698 -10.03 2.11 -39.37
C ARG A 698 -10.42 0.63 -39.59
N ALA A 699 -10.71 -0.10 -38.52
CA ALA A 699 -11.17 -1.48 -38.64
C ALA A 699 -12.52 -1.56 -39.36
N ILE A 700 -13.47 -0.66 -39.05
CA ILE A 700 -14.75 -0.53 -39.74
C ILE A 700 -14.49 -0.27 -41.22
N GLN A 701 -13.63 0.69 -41.55
CA GLN A 701 -13.32 1.06 -42.95
C GLN A 701 -12.73 -0.13 -43.72
N VAL A 702 -11.83 -0.93 -43.12
CA VAL A 702 -11.25 -2.13 -43.75
C VAL A 702 -12.30 -3.22 -43.95
N CYS A 703 -13.26 -3.36 -43.02
CA CYS A 703 -14.34 -4.33 -43.11
C CYS A 703 -15.43 -3.88 -44.14
N GLY A 704 -15.50 -2.59 -44.46
CA GLY A 704 -16.49 -2.01 -45.39
C GLY A 704 -17.90 -2.09 -44.79
N GLY A 705 -18.93 -2.36 -45.63
CA GLY A 705 -20.33 -2.43 -45.20
C GLY A 705 -20.59 -3.41 -44.06
N ALA A 706 -19.83 -4.51 -43.95
CA ALA A 706 -19.92 -5.45 -42.85
C ALA A 706 -19.41 -4.82 -41.51
N GLY A 707 -18.49 -3.87 -41.59
CA GLY A 707 -17.95 -3.18 -40.39
C GLY A 707 -18.95 -2.30 -39.65
N VAL A 708 -19.99 -1.80 -40.34
CA VAL A 708 -21.08 -0.98 -39.77
C VAL A 708 -22.32 -1.81 -39.45
N SER A 709 -22.35 -3.10 -39.84
CA SER A 709 -23.43 -4.03 -39.55
C SER A 709 -23.17 -4.85 -38.27
N GLN A 710 -24.14 -5.67 -37.89
CA GLN A 710 -24.03 -6.62 -36.79
C GLN A 710 -23.14 -7.83 -37.08
N ASP A 711 -22.63 -7.98 -38.33
CA ASP A 711 -21.75 -9.09 -38.71
C ASP A 711 -20.37 -9.03 -37.97
N TYR A 712 -19.98 -7.83 -37.59
CA TYR A 712 -18.81 -7.57 -36.76
C TYR A 712 -19.21 -6.75 -35.52
N PRO A 713 -18.53 -6.93 -34.38
CA PRO A 713 -18.82 -6.16 -33.16
C PRO A 713 -18.34 -4.69 -33.23
N LEU A 714 -17.72 -4.27 -34.34
CA LEU A 714 -16.99 -3.02 -34.47
C LEU A 714 -17.85 -1.78 -34.22
N ALA A 715 -19.09 -1.75 -34.75
CA ALA A 715 -19.98 -0.60 -34.58
C ALA A 715 -20.39 -0.42 -33.11
N ASN A 716 -20.68 -1.52 -32.39
CA ASN A 716 -20.97 -1.50 -30.94
C ASN A 716 -19.71 -1.11 -30.16
N MET A 717 -18.54 -1.66 -30.50
CA MET A 717 -17.25 -1.31 -29.89
C MET A 717 -16.97 0.20 -30.04
N TYR A 718 -17.28 0.77 -31.22
CA TYR A 718 -17.14 2.22 -31.47
C TYR A 718 -18.07 3.02 -30.54
N ALA A 719 -19.34 2.64 -30.47
CA ALA A 719 -20.33 3.30 -29.61
C ALA A 719 -19.89 3.33 -28.15
N LEU A 720 -19.48 2.18 -27.60
CA LEU A 720 -18.98 2.06 -26.21
C LEU A 720 -17.75 2.92 -25.99
N THR A 721 -16.76 2.87 -26.89
CA THR A 721 -15.52 3.65 -26.74
C THR A 721 -15.79 5.16 -26.87
N ARG A 722 -16.68 5.58 -27.77
CA ARG A 722 -17.04 6.98 -27.97
C ARG A 722 -17.69 7.58 -26.73
N THR A 723 -18.46 6.78 -25.99
CA THR A 723 -19.07 7.19 -24.71
C THR A 723 -18.02 7.54 -23.67
N LEU A 724 -16.89 6.83 -23.64
CA LEU A 724 -15.82 7.08 -22.67
C LEU A 724 -15.11 8.43 -22.84
N ARG A 725 -15.30 9.12 -23.98
CA ARG A 725 -14.84 10.50 -24.14
C ARG A 725 -15.72 11.52 -23.41
N LEU A 726 -16.86 11.08 -22.87
CA LEU A 726 -17.83 11.90 -22.13
C LEU A 726 -17.98 11.40 -20.67
N ALA A 727 -18.11 10.09 -20.47
CA ALA A 727 -18.28 9.47 -19.16
C ALA A 727 -17.05 9.69 -18.27
N ASP A 728 -17.27 9.79 -16.96
CA ASP A 728 -16.24 10.06 -15.94
C ASP A 728 -15.42 11.35 -16.17
N GLY A 729 -16.04 12.33 -16.81
CA GLY A 729 -15.48 13.61 -17.21
C GLY A 729 -15.12 13.64 -18.70
N PRO A 730 -15.62 14.66 -19.44
CA PRO A 730 -15.32 14.83 -20.86
C PRO A 730 -13.86 15.22 -21.09
N ASP A 731 -13.40 14.99 -22.34
CA ASP A 731 -12.03 15.30 -22.78
C ASP A 731 -11.60 16.72 -22.36
N GLU A 732 -12.48 17.71 -22.49
CA GLU A 732 -12.20 19.13 -22.23
C GLU A 732 -11.94 19.41 -20.73
N VAL A 733 -12.66 18.75 -19.84
CA VAL A 733 -12.43 18.85 -18.38
C VAL A 733 -11.06 18.30 -18.02
N HIS A 734 -10.69 17.15 -18.58
CA HIS A 734 -9.38 16.54 -18.32
C HIS A 734 -8.25 17.37 -18.94
N LEU A 735 -8.41 17.90 -20.15
CA LEU A 735 -7.42 18.80 -20.78
C LEU A 735 -7.20 20.06 -19.95
N SER A 736 -8.28 20.67 -19.44
CA SER A 736 -8.18 21.84 -18.56
C SER A 736 -7.47 21.50 -17.25
N ALA A 737 -7.73 20.32 -16.69
CA ALA A 737 -7.05 19.86 -15.47
C ALA A 737 -5.55 19.62 -15.71
N ILE A 738 -5.16 18.99 -16.81
CA ILE A 738 -3.77 18.78 -17.22
C ILE A 738 -3.04 20.12 -17.35
N ALA A 739 -3.63 21.08 -18.07
CA ALA A 739 -3.03 22.40 -18.28
C ALA A 739 -2.80 23.13 -16.94
N LYS A 740 -3.80 23.14 -16.04
CA LYS A 740 -3.66 23.76 -14.71
C LYS A 740 -2.55 23.13 -13.90
N LEU A 741 -2.47 21.80 -13.87
CA LEU A 741 -1.45 21.08 -13.12
C LEU A 741 -0.06 21.31 -13.70
N GLU A 742 0.09 21.30 -15.04
CA GLU A 742 1.35 21.59 -15.70
C GLU A 742 1.86 23.00 -15.37
N LEU A 743 0.99 24.01 -15.51
CA LEU A 743 1.35 25.40 -15.18
C LEU A 743 1.74 25.56 -13.70
N ALA A 744 1.04 24.87 -12.80
CA ALA A 744 1.39 24.88 -11.38
C ALA A 744 2.75 24.21 -11.10
N ASP A 745 3.09 23.13 -11.78
CA ASP A 745 4.38 22.44 -11.68
C ASP A 745 5.51 23.33 -12.19
N GLN A 746 5.34 24.00 -13.34
CA GLN A 746 6.32 24.93 -13.90
C GLN A 746 6.53 26.14 -13.01
N ALA A 747 5.45 26.72 -12.46
CA ALA A 747 5.54 27.85 -11.54
C ALA A 747 6.30 27.48 -10.24
N ARG A 748 6.08 26.26 -9.70
CA ARG A 748 6.84 25.74 -8.54
C ARG A 748 8.32 25.57 -8.88
N SER A 749 8.63 25.01 -10.04
CA SER A 749 10.01 24.84 -10.51
C SER A 749 10.77 26.17 -10.68
N LEU A 750 10.09 27.20 -11.17
CA LEU A 750 10.67 28.55 -11.31
C LEU A 750 10.95 29.18 -9.94
N ARG A 751 10.02 29.10 -8.99
CA ARG A 751 10.22 29.60 -7.61
C ARG A 751 11.32 28.87 -6.83
N ALA A 752 11.56 27.60 -7.15
CA ALA A 752 12.64 26.84 -6.51
C ALA A 752 14.02 27.15 -7.09
N LYS A 753 14.11 27.92 -8.19
CA LYS A 753 15.36 28.39 -8.82
C LYS A 753 15.75 29.81 -8.40
N VAL A 754 14.84 30.55 -7.73
CA VAL A 754 15.06 31.85 -7.11
C VAL A 754 15.22 31.67 -5.59
#